data_30aada87db260743650452d406879b29
#
_entry.id   30aada87db260743650452d406879b29
#
_cell.length_a   1.000
_cell.length_b   1.000
_cell.length_c   1.000
_cell.angle_alpha   90.00
_cell.angle_beta   90.00
_cell.angle_gamma   90.00
#
_symmetry.space_group_name_H-M   'P 1'
#
loop_
_entity.id
_entity.type
_entity.pdbx_description
1 polymer ?
#
loop_
_entity_poly.entity_id
_entity_poly.type
_entity_poly.pdbx_seq_one_letter_code
_entity_poly.pdbx_strand_id
1 'polypeptide(L)'
;MYCRYICYLLLYLIPTVALAEPFASRLDSVAVEPHPFDETLQTVEVRANSKRLQTMRIGQTIEWLDSTYLTKHFTGNFAATLSTLPGVNVITIGSGYGKPVIRGLGFNRIAYVDGGLKQEGQQWGADHGLEVDAFDQDPVQVIKGAGSLLYGSDALGGVIVRQPAATPHKQGLYGSYTMMGQSSTMGGGGSLMMGYLHGAHHIRLRMSGQYHGDRNVTADSITYLTRWIPIYNHRLKNSATQTYASQLRYEWLGEQVKASLQASVNGERSGFFPGAHGVPDLKRVLPDKSRYNIELPYSTVRQISTQGSLQWRVSPQWQLVGELGWQQNLRRELSAFHTHYGTMQRPVQDADLEFEFDLKTVSARLQANYYAPWGGKWTLATDGQYQWHKRRGYGFLLPDYQRATSGVSLTYQGRIAQGLYLTSGLRYDLGYIAMSPYHDPYLADYLQERGESSATLAQYYYSSQEGERRWHDLSGSVGLAWQINRHWLWKVNLGRSFRLPGIYELAANGIHHGTFRHEVGDPSLGSEQGWLLDSEVGFHNDLWSCTVSPFITYFTNYIYLQPSGEWSILPHSGQIYRYQSTRALFTGIELEGTWHLHPQWDYHLQGDYVYTYNVADRLALPYSPPARLSHDLTWHPTHWTLSLKHRIIAPQHRIARNEAPTPGTATLLDLAVTYDGQLRQSNYRISLAIQNILNSRYYDHMSYYRRVNLPEAGRNLLLTINLSF
;
A
#
# COMPACT_ATOMS: atom_id res chain seq x y z
N MET A 1 24.22 -19.49 21.37
CA MET A 1 24.47 -20.91 21.09
C MET A 1 23.37 -21.56 20.22
N TYR A 2 22.56 -20.78 19.51
CA TYR A 2 21.47 -21.29 18.66
C TYR A 2 21.64 -21.03 17.15
N CYS A 3 22.76 -20.46 16.73
CA CYS A 3 23.01 -20.13 15.31
C CYS A 3 23.69 -21.26 14.51
N ARG A 4 24.06 -22.37 15.14
CA ARG A 4 24.73 -23.49 14.46
C ARG A 4 23.78 -24.57 13.89
N TYR A 5 22.51 -24.57 14.29
CA TYR A 5 21.55 -25.60 13.83
C TYR A 5 20.76 -25.23 12.59
N ILE A 6 20.69 -23.95 12.23
CA ILE A 6 19.92 -23.50 11.05
C ILE A 6 20.70 -23.75 9.74
N CYS A 7 22.05 -23.72 9.78
CA CYS A 7 22.84 -24.03 8.58
C CYS A 7 22.87 -25.53 8.21
N TYR A 8 22.58 -26.42 9.13
CA TYR A 8 22.56 -27.86 8.83
C TYR A 8 21.25 -28.36 8.26
N LEU A 9 20.13 -27.64 8.45
CA LEU A 9 18.85 -28.02 7.88
C LEU A 9 18.70 -27.67 6.39
N LEU A 10 19.49 -26.71 5.89
CA LEU A 10 19.47 -26.31 4.48
C LEU A 10 20.37 -27.18 3.58
N LEU A 11 21.27 -27.97 4.16
CA LEU A 11 22.21 -28.84 3.42
C LEU A 11 21.65 -30.25 3.13
N TYR A 12 20.55 -30.67 3.75
CA TYR A 12 19.97 -32.00 3.56
C TYR A 12 18.79 -32.04 2.57
N LEU A 13 18.46 -30.93 1.91
CA LEU A 13 17.37 -30.85 0.91
C LEU A 13 17.87 -30.79 -0.55
N ILE A 14 19.09 -31.29 -0.82
CA ILE A 14 19.52 -31.48 -2.21
C ILE A 14 19.11 -32.91 -2.61
N PRO A 15 18.09 -33.10 -3.44
CA PRO A 15 17.83 -34.42 -3.99
C PRO A 15 18.94 -34.78 -4.96
N THR A 16 19.55 -35.96 -4.75
CA THR A 16 20.46 -36.60 -5.70
C THR A 16 19.78 -36.70 -7.07
N VAL A 17 20.32 -35.97 -8.04
CA VAL A 17 19.87 -36.04 -9.43
C VAL A 17 20.26 -37.39 -9.99
N ALA A 18 19.30 -38.32 -10.12
CA ALA A 18 19.44 -39.48 -10.97
C ALA A 18 19.33 -39.02 -12.43
N LEU A 19 20.37 -39.25 -13.19
CA LEU A 19 20.39 -39.06 -14.65
C LEU A 19 19.33 -39.96 -15.29
N ALA A 20 18.24 -39.37 -15.78
CA ALA A 20 17.25 -40.04 -16.62
C ALA A 20 17.40 -39.51 -18.05
N GLU A 21 17.46 -40.42 -18.96
CA GLU A 21 17.65 -40.25 -20.41
C GLU A 21 16.62 -39.31 -21.08
N PRO A 22 16.92 -38.79 -22.29
CA PRO A 22 16.11 -37.74 -22.93
C PRO A 22 14.85 -38.35 -23.59
N PHE A 23 13.68 -38.09 -23.04
CA PHE A 23 12.44 -38.18 -23.78
C PHE A 23 12.23 -36.86 -24.55
N ALA A 24 12.86 -36.80 -25.72
CA ALA A 24 12.55 -35.84 -26.75
C ALA A 24 11.38 -36.39 -27.57
N SER A 25 10.26 -35.69 -27.58
CA SER A 25 9.47 -35.37 -28.77
C SER A 25 7.99 -35.13 -28.41
N ARG A 26 7.52 -34.00 -28.87
CA ARG A 26 6.14 -33.47 -28.97
C ARG A 26 5.68 -32.46 -27.92
N LEU A 27 6.43 -31.35 -27.82
CA LEU A 27 5.86 -30.07 -27.42
C LEU A 27 6.62 -28.89 -28.07
N ASP A 28 7.09 -29.07 -29.31
CA ASP A 28 7.56 -28.00 -30.19
C ASP A 28 6.44 -27.55 -31.15
N SER A 29 5.26 -27.26 -30.64
CA SER A 29 4.49 -26.17 -31.19
C SER A 29 5.06 -24.92 -30.54
N VAL A 30 5.92 -24.21 -31.27
CA VAL A 30 6.39 -22.87 -30.97
C VAL A 30 5.16 -22.06 -30.60
N ALA A 31 4.94 -21.90 -29.29
CA ALA A 31 4.08 -20.85 -28.80
C ALA A 31 4.86 -19.57 -29.12
N VAL A 32 4.62 -19.00 -30.30
CA VAL A 32 4.97 -17.63 -30.63
C VAL A 32 4.45 -16.81 -29.46
N GLU A 33 5.35 -16.18 -28.70
CA GLU A 33 4.89 -15.30 -27.61
C GLU A 33 3.89 -14.32 -28.22
N PRO A 34 2.64 -14.25 -27.75
CA PRO A 34 1.67 -13.36 -28.32
C PRO A 34 2.24 -11.96 -28.19
N HIS A 35 2.41 -11.27 -29.31
CA HIS A 35 2.83 -9.89 -29.32
C HIS A 35 1.84 -9.10 -28.45
N PRO A 36 2.28 -8.11 -27.62
CA PRO A 36 1.38 -7.36 -26.74
C PRO A 36 0.15 -6.75 -27.44
N PHE A 37 0.12 -6.72 -28.76
CA PHE A 37 -1.02 -6.30 -29.59
C PHE A 37 -1.86 -7.45 -30.18
N ASP A 38 -1.44 -8.70 -30.07
CA ASP A 38 -2.22 -9.86 -30.53
C ASP A 38 -3.32 -10.29 -29.53
N GLU A 39 -3.52 -9.53 -28.47
CA GLU A 39 -4.52 -9.79 -27.44
C GLU A 39 -5.99 -9.59 -27.89
N THR A 40 -6.27 -9.44 -29.17
CA THR A 40 -7.62 -9.12 -29.65
C THR A 40 -8.62 -10.28 -29.62
N LEU A 41 -8.23 -11.50 -29.29
CA LEU A 41 -9.10 -12.69 -29.47
C LEU A 41 -9.14 -13.69 -28.29
N GLN A 42 -8.77 -13.32 -27.07
CA GLN A 42 -8.75 -14.31 -25.98
C GLN A 42 -9.75 -13.98 -24.86
N THR A 43 -10.46 -15.02 -24.38
CA THR A 43 -11.38 -14.94 -23.24
C THR A 43 -10.65 -14.53 -21.95
N VAL A 44 -11.39 -14.00 -20.96
CA VAL A 44 -10.84 -13.53 -19.68
C VAL A 44 -9.95 -14.56 -18.98
N GLU A 45 -10.30 -15.85 -19.06
CA GLU A 45 -9.52 -16.95 -18.50
C GLU A 45 -8.17 -17.16 -19.18
N VAL A 46 -8.10 -17.03 -20.50
CA VAL A 46 -6.84 -17.15 -21.25
C VAL A 46 -5.91 -15.97 -20.94
N ARG A 47 -6.45 -14.77 -20.66
CA ARG A 47 -5.67 -13.61 -20.25
C ARG A 47 -5.12 -13.73 -18.84
N ALA A 48 -5.91 -14.19 -17.89
CA ALA A 48 -5.44 -14.44 -16.53
C ALA A 48 -4.30 -15.48 -16.53
N ASN A 49 -4.45 -16.54 -17.31
CA ASN A 49 -3.41 -17.55 -17.49
C ASN A 49 -2.17 -17.00 -18.20
N SER A 50 -2.31 -16.13 -19.21
CA SER A 50 -1.17 -15.52 -19.90
C SER A 50 -0.38 -14.58 -18.99
N LYS A 51 -1.06 -13.79 -18.15
CA LYS A 51 -0.41 -12.92 -17.16
C LYS A 51 0.29 -13.71 -16.05
N ARG A 52 -0.34 -14.76 -15.55
CA ARG A 52 0.29 -15.70 -14.60
C ARG A 52 1.53 -16.36 -15.20
N LEU A 53 1.47 -16.79 -16.45
CA LEU A 53 2.64 -17.33 -17.18
C LEU A 53 3.75 -16.27 -17.35
N GLN A 54 3.41 -15.02 -17.60
CA GLN A 54 4.38 -13.93 -17.65
C GLN A 54 5.07 -13.70 -16.30
N THR A 55 4.32 -13.73 -15.18
CA THR A 55 4.91 -13.58 -13.84
C THR A 55 5.82 -14.75 -13.46
N MET A 56 5.53 -15.96 -13.96
CA MET A 56 6.41 -17.13 -13.77
C MET A 56 7.78 -17.01 -14.44
N ARG A 57 7.91 -16.12 -15.44
CA ARG A 57 9.17 -15.89 -16.19
C ARG A 57 9.98 -14.72 -15.65
N ILE A 58 9.56 -14.13 -14.54
CA ILE A 58 10.24 -12.99 -13.89
C ILE A 58 10.81 -13.48 -12.58
N GLY A 59 12.09 -13.20 -12.33
CA GLY A 59 12.80 -13.64 -11.11
C GLY A 59 12.29 -13.00 -9.82
N GLN A 60 11.55 -11.89 -9.89
CA GLN A 60 10.94 -11.24 -8.74
C GLN A 60 9.64 -11.93 -8.31
N THR A 61 9.30 -11.87 -7.02
CA THR A 61 8.01 -12.31 -6.50
C THR A 61 6.94 -11.28 -6.86
N ILE A 62 5.99 -11.68 -7.71
CA ILE A 62 4.90 -10.82 -8.19
C ILE A 62 3.57 -11.54 -7.99
N GLU A 63 2.65 -10.91 -7.24
CA GLU A 63 1.27 -11.34 -7.11
C GLU A 63 0.39 -10.63 -8.15
N TRP A 64 -0.43 -11.39 -8.85
CA TRP A 64 -1.41 -10.87 -9.78
C TRP A 64 -2.81 -11.05 -9.23
N LEU A 65 -3.50 -9.93 -8.97
CA LEU A 65 -4.86 -9.90 -8.46
C LEU A 65 -5.79 -9.45 -9.59
N ASP A 66 -6.56 -10.36 -10.10
CA ASP A 66 -7.59 -10.04 -11.09
C ASP A 66 -8.86 -9.50 -10.44
N SER A 67 -9.83 -9.10 -11.25
CA SER A 67 -11.13 -8.61 -10.78
C SER A 67 -11.89 -9.66 -9.94
N THR A 68 -11.70 -10.93 -10.22
CA THR A 68 -12.35 -12.04 -9.48
C THR A 68 -11.79 -12.13 -8.07
N TYR A 69 -10.45 -12.07 -7.93
CA TYR A 69 -9.80 -12.03 -6.62
C TYR A 69 -10.23 -10.80 -5.82
N LEU A 70 -10.19 -9.61 -6.43
CA LEU A 70 -10.54 -8.36 -5.75
C LEU A 70 -12.01 -8.36 -5.30
N THR A 71 -12.92 -8.92 -6.08
CA THR A 71 -14.33 -9.08 -5.72
C THR A 71 -14.53 -10.08 -4.59
N LYS A 72 -13.87 -11.25 -4.65
CA LYS A 72 -13.96 -12.32 -3.64
C LYS A 72 -13.47 -11.84 -2.26
N HIS A 73 -12.41 -11.05 -2.24
CA HIS A 73 -11.76 -10.58 -1.02
C HIS A 73 -12.11 -9.13 -0.66
N PHE A 74 -13.16 -8.58 -1.26
CA PHE A 74 -13.59 -7.21 -1.03
C PHE A 74 -13.96 -6.95 0.44
N THR A 75 -13.38 -5.91 1.04
CA THR A 75 -13.62 -5.54 2.45
C THR A 75 -14.18 -4.14 2.63
N GLY A 76 -14.36 -3.37 1.54
CA GLY A 76 -14.66 -1.93 1.60
C GLY A 76 -13.43 -1.05 1.84
N ASN A 77 -12.24 -1.65 1.95
CA ASN A 77 -10.95 -0.96 2.11
C ASN A 77 -9.92 -1.61 1.20
N PHE A 78 -9.34 -0.85 0.28
CA PHE A 78 -8.40 -1.38 -0.71
C PHE A 78 -7.15 -2.01 -0.07
N ALA A 79 -6.52 -1.31 0.88
CA ALA A 79 -5.32 -1.84 1.55
C ALA A 79 -5.63 -3.11 2.37
N ALA A 80 -6.81 -3.18 3.00
CA ALA A 80 -7.25 -4.37 3.73
C ALA A 80 -7.56 -5.55 2.77
N THR A 81 -8.07 -5.28 1.57
CA THR A 81 -8.21 -6.30 0.53
C THR A 81 -6.84 -6.88 0.13
N LEU A 82 -5.81 -6.04 -0.03
CA LEU A 82 -4.45 -6.50 -0.33
C LEU A 82 -3.82 -7.28 0.82
N SER A 83 -4.21 -7.02 2.07
CA SER A 83 -3.64 -7.73 3.24
C SER A 83 -4.06 -9.19 3.35
N THR A 84 -4.93 -9.66 2.47
CA THR A 84 -5.24 -11.09 2.32
C THR A 84 -4.10 -11.88 1.67
N LEU A 85 -3.10 -11.21 1.08
CA LEU A 85 -1.89 -11.84 0.55
C LEU A 85 -0.87 -12.13 1.66
N PRO A 86 -0.10 -13.22 1.58
CA PRO A 86 1.06 -13.43 2.44
C PRO A 86 2.06 -12.27 2.34
N GLY A 87 2.67 -11.89 3.45
CA GLY A 87 3.66 -10.80 3.50
C GLY A 87 3.11 -9.40 3.29
N VAL A 88 1.81 -9.22 3.03
CA VAL A 88 1.15 -7.92 2.94
C VAL A 88 0.31 -7.67 4.19
N ASN A 89 0.62 -6.61 4.89
CA ASN A 89 -0.10 -6.15 6.07
C ASN A 89 -0.72 -4.78 5.81
N VAL A 90 -1.53 -4.30 6.73
CA VAL A 90 -2.14 -2.96 6.66
C VAL A 90 -2.03 -2.27 8.02
N ILE A 91 -1.59 -1.02 8.02
CA ILE A 91 -1.78 -0.15 9.17
C ILE A 91 -3.21 0.35 9.08
N THR A 92 -4.05 -0.16 9.99
CA THR A 92 -5.47 0.22 10.05
C THR A 92 -5.62 1.56 10.77
N ILE A 93 -6.28 2.51 10.12
CA ILE A 93 -6.47 3.87 10.64
C ILE A 93 -7.95 4.14 10.87
N GLY A 94 -8.79 3.64 9.99
CA GLY A 94 -10.24 3.79 10.04
C GLY A 94 -10.95 2.70 9.26
N SER A 95 -12.28 2.82 9.14
CA SER A 95 -13.09 1.75 8.54
C SER A 95 -12.98 1.66 7.02
N GLY A 96 -12.68 2.76 6.34
CA GLY A 96 -12.63 2.83 4.86
C GLY A 96 -11.22 2.94 4.28
N TYR A 97 -10.19 3.10 5.09
CA TYR A 97 -8.84 3.35 4.60
C TYR A 97 -7.75 2.77 5.51
N GLY A 98 -6.59 2.54 4.93
CA GLY A 98 -5.41 2.02 5.61
C GLY A 98 -4.18 2.20 4.75
N LYS A 99 -3.02 1.93 5.32
CA LYS A 99 -1.74 2.03 4.62
C LYS A 99 -1.12 0.64 4.44
N PRO A 100 -0.83 0.21 3.20
CA PRO A 100 -0.24 -1.10 2.97
C PRO A 100 1.20 -1.18 3.48
N VAL A 101 1.58 -2.37 3.94
CA VAL A 101 2.93 -2.72 4.41
C VAL A 101 3.31 -4.03 3.76
N ILE A 102 4.39 -4.08 3.01
CA ILE A 102 4.89 -5.28 2.34
C ILE A 102 6.17 -5.73 3.06
N ARG A 103 6.18 -6.97 3.58
CA ARG A 103 7.34 -7.56 4.28
C ARG A 103 7.90 -6.68 5.41
N GLY A 104 7.00 -5.99 6.14
CA GLY A 104 7.36 -5.06 7.20
C GLY A 104 7.79 -3.67 6.74
N LEU A 105 7.88 -3.43 5.44
CA LEU A 105 8.22 -2.13 4.86
C LEU A 105 6.94 -1.39 4.46
N GLY A 106 6.76 -0.18 4.94
CA GLY A 106 5.59 0.64 4.69
C GLY A 106 5.94 2.10 4.39
N PHE A 107 4.93 2.96 4.41
CA PHE A 107 5.05 4.40 4.14
C PHE A 107 5.57 4.68 2.72
N ASN A 108 6.47 5.61 2.59
CA ASN A 108 7.12 6.00 1.33
C ASN A 108 8.18 4.98 0.83
N ARG A 109 8.13 3.72 1.28
CA ARG A 109 8.89 2.60 0.72
C ARG A 109 8.08 1.72 -0.22
N ILE A 110 6.76 1.97 -0.30
CA ILE A 110 5.85 1.30 -1.21
C ILE A 110 5.29 2.34 -2.17
N ALA A 111 5.57 2.16 -3.46
CA ALA A 111 4.97 2.98 -4.49
C ALA A 111 3.60 2.42 -4.89
N TYR A 112 2.61 3.30 -5.05
CA TYR A 112 1.38 2.99 -5.76
C TYR A 112 1.46 3.61 -7.16
N VAL A 113 1.24 2.81 -8.18
CA VAL A 113 1.36 3.20 -9.59
C VAL A 113 0.02 2.98 -10.28
N ASP A 114 -0.49 4.04 -10.91
CA ASP A 114 -1.70 4.00 -11.71
C ASP A 114 -1.39 4.45 -13.13
N GLY A 115 -1.77 3.63 -14.12
CA GLY A 115 -1.55 3.96 -15.54
C GLY A 115 -0.09 4.25 -15.91
N GLY A 116 0.87 3.67 -15.19
CA GLY A 116 2.31 3.82 -15.43
C GLY A 116 2.99 4.94 -14.63
N LEU A 117 2.23 5.84 -14.00
CA LEU A 117 2.75 6.94 -13.20
C LEU A 117 2.53 6.71 -11.69
N LYS A 118 3.52 7.09 -10.89
CA LYS A 118 3.45 6.99 -9.43
C LYS A 118 2.45 8.01 -8.88
N GLN A 119 1.53 7.56 -8.03
CA GLN A 119 0.66 8.42 -7.25
C GLN A 119 1.39 8.91 -6.01
N GLU A 120 1.39 10.22 -5.81
CA GLU A 120 1.93 10.87 -4.62
C GLU A 120 0.85 11.05 -3.55
N GLY A 121 1.25 11.09 -2.27
CA GLY A 121 0.36 11.17 -1.12
C GLY A 121 0.69 10.13 -0.04
N GLN A 122 1.67 9.23 -0.29
CA GLN A 122 2.07 8.18 0.65
C GLN A 122 3.06 8.68 1.74
N GLN A 123 3.69 9.81 1.52
CA GLN A 123 4.73 10.37 2.38
C GLN A 123 4.23 10.87 3.74
N TRP A 124 2.94 11.07 3.90
CA TRP A 124 2.34 11.49 5.16
C TRP A 124 2.41 10.37 6.21
N GLY A 125 2.36 10.72 7.48
CA GLY A 125 2.57 9.83 8.62
C GLY A 125 1.76 8.53 8.67
N ALA A 126 1.87 7.81 9.79
CA ALA A 126 1.19 6.51 9.98
C ALA A 126 -0.34 6.61 10.13
N ASP A 127 -0.83 7.80 10.39
CA ASP A 127 -2.25 8.15 10.58
C ASP A 127 -2.98 8.51 9.29
N HIS A 128 -2.33 8.30 8.13
CA HIS A 128 -2.87 8.61 6.81
C HIS A 128 -2.91 7.39 5.91
N GLY A 129 -4.04 7.18 5.23
CA GLY A 129 -4.27 6.04 4.35
C GLY A 129 -3.79 6.26 2.91
N LEU A 130 -4.09 5.28 2.07
CA LEU A 130 -3.89 5.33 0.63
C LEU A 130 -5.19 5.80 -0.03
N GLU A 131 -5.14 6.91 -0.77
CA GLU A 131 -6.27 7.53 -1.45
C GLU A 131 -6.58 6.79 -2.77
N VAL A 132 -7.22 5.64 -2.66
CA VAL A 132 -7.61 4.78 -3.78
C VAL A 132 -9.05 4.33 -3.59
N ASP A 133 -9.81 4.28 -4.69
CA ASP A 133 -11.17 3.77 -4.69
C ASP A 133 -11.20 2.29 -4.29
N ALA A 134 -11.87 1.98 -3.19
CA ALA A 134 -12.01 0.61 -2.70
C ALA A 134 -12.84 -0.28 -3.65
N PHE A 135 -13.73 0.31 -4.44
CA PHE A 135 -14.54 -0.40 -5.43
C PHE A 135 -13.83 -0.57 -6.78
N ASP A 136 -12.60 -0.08 -6.93
CA ASP A 136 -11.86 -0.32 -8.16
C ASP A 136 -11.44 -1.79 -8.24
N GLN A 137 -12.02 -2.49 -9.22
CA GLN A 137 -11.78 -3.91 -9.50
C GLN A 137 -10.84 -4.11 -10.70
N ASP A 138 -10.20 -3.04 -11.17
CA ASP A 138 -9.15 -3.15 -12.18
C ASP A 138 -8.00 -4.00 -11.64
N PRO A 139 -7.38 -4.87 -12.44
CA PRO A 139 -6.33 -5.77 -11.98
C PRO A 139 -5.17 -5.05 -11.30
N VAL A 140 -4.62 -5.67 -10.28
CA VAL A 140 -3.52 -5.13 -9.48
C VAL A 140 -2.36 -6.12 -9.48
N GLN A 141 -1.15 -5.61 -9.70
CA GLN A 141 0.09 -6.35 -9.43
C GLN A 141 0.70 -5.85 -8.13
N VAL A 142 1.07 -6.77 -7.26
CA VAL A 142 1.89 -6.48 -6.07
C VAL A 142 3.27 -7.07 -6.30
N ILE A 143 4.24 -6.20 -6.56
CA ILE A 143 5.64 -6.55 -6.75
C ILE A 143 6.30 -6.45 -5.37
N LYS A 144 6.77 -7.57 -4.84
CA LYS A 144 7.43 -7.61 -3.52
C LYS A 144 8.93 -7.47 -3.72
N GLY A 145 9.57 -6.58 -2.96
CA GLY A 145 11.01 -6.38 -3.02
C GLY A 145 11.47 -5.25 -3.96
N ALA A 146 12.58 -5.43 -4.68
CA ALA A 146 13.30 -4.38 -5.42
C ALA A 146 12.51 -3.83 -6.64
N GLY A 147 11.49 -3.02 -6.38
CA GLY A 147 10.70 -2.33 -7.40
C GLY A 147 11.31 -1.05 -7.95
N SER A 148 12.31 -0.48 -7.28
CA SER A 148 12.91 0.82 -7.67
C SER A 148 13.57 0.80 -9.05
N LEU A 149 13.98 -0.35 -9.55
CA LEU A 149 14.51 -0.48 -10.90
C LEU A 149 13.52 -0.01 -11.99
N LEU A 150 12.23 -0.33 -11.82
CA LEU A 150 11.21 0.00 -12.82
C LEU A 150 10.46 1.29 -12.49
N TYR A 151 10.34 1.64 -11.20
CA TYR A 151 9.44 2.69 -10.72
C TYR A 151 10.16 3.79 -9.92
N GLY A 152 11.49 3.73 -9.85
CA GLY A 152 12.33 4.76 -9.21
C GLY A 152 12.35 4.70 -7.69
N SER A 153 12.79 5.80 -7.08
CA SER A 153 12.75 6.02 -5.64
C SER A 153 11.36 5.74 -5.06
N ASP A 154 11.28 5.40 -3.79
CA ASP A 154 10.04 5.07 -3.05
C ASP A 154 9.42 3.69 -3.38
N ALA A 155 10.03 2.92 -4.28
CA ALA A 155 9.66 1.54 -4.60
C ALA A 155 10.63 0.51 -3.98
N LEU A 156 11.26 0.85 -2.85
CA LEU A 156 12.29 0.05 -2.20
C LEU A 156 11.71 -1.22 -1.54
N GLY A 157 10.56 -1.10 -0.89
CA GLY A 157 9.86 -2.21 -0.22
C GLY A 157 8.93 -2.99 -1.13
N GLY A 158 8.55 -2.40 -2.25
CA GLY A 158 7.63 -2.99 -3.22
C GLY A 158 6.81 -1.96 -3.97
N VAL A 159 6.02 -2.46 -4.91
CA VAL A 159 5.14 -1.63 -5.75
C VAL A 159 3.78 -2.28 -5.88
N ILE A 160 2.74 -1.47 -5.76
CA ILE A 160 1.37 -1.84 -6.08
C ILE A 160 1.03 -1.15 -7.40
N VAL A 161 0.87 -1.93 -8.46
CA VAL A 161 0.59 -1.42 -9.82
C VAL A 161 -0.84 -1.72 -10.19
N ARG A 162 -1.67 -0.71 -10.30
CA ARG A 162 -3.00 -0.84 -10.88
C ARG A 162 -2.89 -0.80 -12.40
N GLN A 163 -3.42 -1.80 -13.04
CA GLN A 163 -3.49 -1.85 -14.50
C GLN A 163 -4.93 -1.62 -14.96
N PRO A 164 -5.15 -0.83 -16.01
CA PRO A 164 -6.48 -0.71 -16.58
C PRO A 164 -7.05 -2.07 -16.95
N ALA A 165 -8.34 -2.30 -16.67
CA ALA A 165 -9.01 -3.50 -17.13
C ALA A 165 -8.89 -3.63 -18.65
N ALA A 166 -8.83 -4.85 -19.13
CA ALA A 166 -8.80 -5.12 -20.55
C ALA A 166 -10.04 -4.58 -21.25
N THR A 167 -9.86 -3.99 -22.43
CA THR A 167 -10.97 -3.55 -23.27
C THR A 167 -11.86 -4.76 -23.63
N PRO A 168 -13.20 -4.66 -23.49
CA PRO A 168 -14.08 -5.76 -23.86
C PRO A 168 -14.01 -6.06 -25.35
N HIS A 169 -14.28 -7.31 -25.73
CA HIS A 169 -14.32 -7.69 -27.15
C HIS A 169 -15.62 -7.31 -27.84
N LYS A 170 -16.72 -7.28 -27.07
CA LYS A 170 -18.04 -6.98 -27.60
C LYS A 170 -18.23 -5.47 -27.71
N GLN A 171 -18.62 -5.03 -28.89
CA GLN A 171 -19.03 -3.65 -29.12
C GLN A 171 -20.32 -3.32 -28.36
N GLY A 172 -20.49 -2.08 -27.98
CA GLY A 172 -21.70 -1.56 -27.33
C GLY A 172 -21.49 -1.18 -25.88
N LEU A 173 -22.60 -1.03 -25.18
CA LEU A 173 -22.67 -0.67 -23.77
C LEU A 173 -22.46 -1.91 -22.90
N TYR A 174 -21.71 -1.74 -21.83
CA TYR A 174 -21.51 -2.73 -20.77
C TYR A 174 -21.35 -2.01 -19.43
N GLY A 175 -21.52 -2.71 -18.33
CA GLY A 175 -21.35 -2.08 -17.04
C GLY A 175 -21.38 -3.04 -15.87
N SER A 176 -21.11 -2.49 -14.70
CA SER A 176 -21.27 -3.21 -13.44
C SER A 176 -21.78 -2.27 -12.34
N TYR A 177 -22.53 -2.82 -11.44
CA TYR A 177 -23.02 -2.17 -10.24
C TYR A 177 -22.63 -3.00 -9.03
N THR A 178 -22.04 -2.36 -8.02
CA THR A 178 -21.66 -2.99 -6.76
C THR A 178 -22.31 -2.24 -5.60
N MET A 179 -22.92 -2.98 -4.69
CA MET A 179 -23.39 -2.46 -3.39
C MET A 179 -22.70 -3.20 -2.27
N MET A 180 -22.47 -2.51 -1.15
CA MET A 180 -22.01 -3.12 0.08
C MET A 180 -22.70 -2.54 1.30
N GLY A 181 -22.88 -3.36 2.34
CA GLY A 181 -23.31 -2.93 3.66
C GLY A 181 -22.58 -3.71 4.74
N GLN A 182 -22.23 -3.05 5.85
CA GLN A 182 -21.53 -3.71 6.96
C GLN A 182 -22.08 -3.27 8.33
N SER A 183 -22.10 -4.23 9.27
CA SER A 183 -22.71 -4.00 10.59
C SER A 183 -21.76 -3.31 11.58
N SER A 184 -20.45 -3.50 11.49
CA SER A 184 -19.48 -2.95 12.46
C SER A 184 -19.48 -1.42 12.52
N THR A 185 -19.83 -0.78 11.43
CA THR A 185 -19.98 0.68 11.32
C THR A 185 -21.41 1.10 11.00
N MET A 186 -22.33 0.14 10.78
CA MET A 186 -23.63 0.37 10.16
C MET A 186 -23.49 1.20 8.88
N GLY A 187 -22.44 0.92 8.14
CA GLY A 187 -22.04 1.64 6.94
C GLY A 187 -22.45 0.90 5.68
N GLY A 188 -22.36 1.62 4.59
CA GLY A 188 -22.62 1.07 3.27
C GLY A 188 -22.06 1.95 2.17
N GLY A 189 -22.11 1.41 0.96
CA GLY A 189 -21.63 2.13 -0.21
C GLY A 189 -21.99 1.42 -1.50
N GLY A 190 -21.60 2.02 -2.60
CA GLY A 190 -21.81 1.44 -3.91
C GLY A 190 -20.94 2.05 -4.97
N SER A 191 -20.85 1.36 -6.09
CA SER A 191 -20.14 1.80 -7.28
C SER A 191 -20.93 1.47 -8.53
N LEU A 192 -20.95 2.39 -9.48
CA LEU A 192 -21.44 2.20 -10.83
C LEU A 192 -20.27 2.36 -11.80
N MET A 193 -20.04 1.35 -12.64
CA MET A 193 -19.12 1.43 -13.76
C MET A 193 -19.89 1.22 -15.05
N MET A 194 -19.70 2.12 -16.00
CA MET A 194 -20.29 2.06 -17.35
C MET A 194 -19.19 2.22 -18.39
N GLY A 195 -19.20 1.37 -19.40
CA GLY A 195 -18.28 1.44 -20.52
C GLY A 195 -19.02 1.33 -21.86
N TYR A 196 -18.49 2.00 -22.87
CA TYR A 196 -19.00 1.94 -24.24
C TYR A 196 -17.84 1.79 -25.22
N LEU A 197 -17.90 0.73 -26.01
CA LEU A 197 -16.93 0.45 -27.06
C LEU A 197 -17.62 0.57 -28.44
N HIS A 198 -17.07 1.44 -29.30
CA HIS A 198 -17.52 1.58 -30.68
C HIS A 198 -16.33 1.79 -31.63
N GLY A 199 -16.12 0.84 -32.55
CA GLY A 199 -14.95 0.84 -33.41
C GLY A 199 -13.65 0.84 -32.59
N ALA A 200 -12.82 1.85 -32.81
CA ALA A 200 -11.56 2.06 -32.10
C ALA A 200 -11.71 2.90 -30.81
N HIS A 201 -12.90 3.35 -30.48
CA HIS A 201 -13.16 4.27 -29.38
C HIS A 201 -13.76 3.54 -28.19
N HIS A 202 -13.12 3.67 -27.04
CA HIS A 202 -13.57 3.10 -25.78
C HIS A 202 -13.65 4.20 -24.73
N ILE A 203 -14.80 4.33 -24.09
CA ILE A 203 -15.04 5.24 -22.97
C ILE A 203 -15.48 4.43 -21.76
N ARG A 204 -14.94 4.74 -20.57
CA ARG A 204 -15.32 4.10 -19.31
C ARG A 204 -15.44 5.14 -18.22
N LEU A 205 -16.59 5.16 -17.54
CA LEU A 205 -16.88 5.97 -16.37
C LEU A 205 -17.09 5.05 -15.17
N ARG A 206 -16.45 5.36 -14.04
CA ARG A 206 -16.74 4.78 -12.73
C ARG A 206 -17.06 5.88 -11.74
N MET A 207 -18.02 5.62 -10.89
CA MET A 207 -18.38 6.47 -9.75
C MET A 207 -18.65 5.58 -8.55
N SER A 208 -18.15 5.96 -7.39
CA SER A 208 -18.34 5.21 -6.15
C SER A 208 -18.47 6.13 -4.95
N GLY A 209 -19.05 5.60 -3.87
CA GLY A 209 -19.13 6.29 -2.60
C GLY A 209 -19.42 5.33 -1.46
N GLN A 210 -18.85 5.62 -0.29
CA GLN A 210 -19.07 4.87 0.93
C GLN A 210 -19.31 5.83 2.10
N TYR A 211 -20.10 5.34 3.04
CA TYR A 211 -20.38 6.03 4.26
C TYR A 211 -20.33 5.06 5.44
N HIS A 212 -19.46 5.32 6.41
CA HIS A 212 -19.27 4.52 7.61
C HIS A 212 -19.57 5.37 8.83
N GLY A 213 -20.42 4.89 9.71
CA GLY A 213 -20.62 5.50 11.02
C GLY A 213 -19.54 5.12 12.01
N ASP A 214 -19.63 5.64 13.22
CA ASP A 214 -18.74 5.30 14.32
C ASP A 214 -18.57 3.79 14.48
N ARG A 215 -17.32 3.34 14.53
CA ARG A 215 -16.93 1.93 14.58
C ARG A 215 -17.34 1.28 15.91
N ASN A 216 -17.96 0.13 15.84
CA ASN A 216 -18.17 -0.71 17.00
C ASN A 216 -16.82 -1.28 17.46
N VAL A 217 -16.64 -1.36 18.78
CA VAL A 217 -15.45 -1.93 19.41
C VAL A 217 -15.86 -2.84 20.57
N THR A 218 -15.01 -3.81 20.92
CA THR A 218 -15.28 -4.77 22.02
C THR A 218 -14.72 -4.27 23.36
N ALA A 219 -14.67 -2.95 23.56
CA ALA A 219 -14.14 -2.32 24.76
C ALA A 219 -15.13 -1.31 25.34
N ASP A 220 -15.14 -1.16 26.66
CA ASP A 220 -15.90 -0.16 27.40
C ASP A 220 -15.10 1.09 27.73
N SER A 221 -13.77 1.04 27.52
CA SER A 221 -12.86 2.13 27.78
C SER A 221 -11.57 1.95 27.00
N ILE A 222 -10.85 3.05 26.80
CA ILE A 222 -9.47 3.07 26.32
C ILE A 222 -8.57 3.73 27.35
N THR A 223 -7.28 3.42 27.29
CA THR A 223 -6.26 4.11 28.07
C THR A 223 -5.59 5.13 27.18
N TYR A 224 -5.75 6.40 27.50
CA TYR A 224 -5.09 7.48 26.79
C TYR A 224 -4.13 8.19 27.73
N LEU A 225 -2.81 8.10 27.43
CA LEU A 225 -1.77 8.42 28.41
C LEU A 225 -1.98 7.62 29.70
N THR A 226 -2.28 8.28 30.80
CA THR A 226 -2.54 7.64 32.10
C THR A 226 -4.03 7.68 32.50
N ARG A 227 -4.91 8.09 31.59
CA ARG A 227 -6.34 8.30 31.87
C ARG A 227 -7.20 7.22 31.22
N TRP A 228 -8.19 6.75 31.96
CA TRP A 228 -9.25 5.91 31.43
C TRP A 228 -10.33 6.77 30.82
N ILE A 229 -10.64 6.53 29.55
CA ILE A 229 -11.69 7.23 28.81
C ILE A 229 -12.79 6.24 28.49
N PRO A 230 -14.02 6.49 28.92
CA PRO A 230 -15.13 5.59 28.66
C PRO A 230 -15.47 5.57 27.15
N ILE A 231 -15.84 4.40 26.67
CA ILE A 231 -16.45 4.18 25.36
C ILE A 231 -17.92 3.87 25.58
N TYR A 232 -18.79 4.76 25.13
CA TYR A 232 -20.23 4.60 25.31
C TYR A 232 -20.82 3.74 24.19
N ASN A 233 -21.73 2.83 24.56
CA ASN A 233 -22.46 1.96 23.63
C ASN A 233 -21.53 1.13 22.71
N HIS A 234 -20.33 0.80 23.16
CA HIS A 234 -19.30 0.09 22.38
C HIS A 234 -18.97 0.76 21.04
N ARG A 235 -19.06 2.09 20.96
CA ARG A 235 -18.76 2.86 19.75
C ARG A 235 -17.58 3.80 19.97
N LEU A 236 -16.62 3.74 19.07
CA LEU A 236 -15.53 4.71 19.04
C LEU A 236 -16.04 6.02 18.46
N LYS A 237 -16.37 6.96 19.34
CA LYS A 237 -16.91 8.29 18.94
C LYS A 237 -16.00 9.01 17.96
N ASN A 238 -16.60 9.66 16.96
CA ASN A 238 -15.93 10.43 15.92
C ASN A 238 -14.94 9.59 15.09
N SER A 239 -15.28 8.34 14.82
CA SER A 239 -14.55 7.46 13.90
C SER A 239 -15.30 7.22 12.58
N ALA A 240 -16.36 7.98 12.34
CA ALA A 240 -17.11 7.96 11.10
C ALA A 240 -16.26 8.43 9.91
N THR A 241 -16.51 7.86 8.74
CA THR A 241 -15.73 8.11 7.52
C THR A 241 -16.65 8.19 6.30
N GLN A 242 -16.35 9.09 5.40
CA GLN A 242 -17.00 9.24 4.09
C GLN A 242 -15.93 9.20 3.01
N THR A 243 -16.16 8.40 1.95
CA THR A 243 -15.29 8.40 0.77
C THR A 243 -16.13 8.51 -0.49
N TYR A 244 -15.55 9.13 -1.51
CA TYR A 244 -16.11 9.17 -2.86
C TYR A 244 -14.99 9.09 -3.88
N ALA A 245 -15.29 8.50 -5.03
CA ALA A 245 -14.38 8.46 -6.17
C ALA A 245 -15.14 8.59 -7.48
N SER A 246 -14.47 9.17 -8.46
CA SER A 246 -14.93 9.17 -9.85
C SER A 246 -13.73 9.08 -10.78
N GLN A 247 -13.86 8.28 -11.84
CA GLN A 247 -12.84 8.11 -12.85
C GLN A 247 -13.48 8.06 -14.23
N LEU A 248 -12.99 8.88 -15.13
CA LEU A 248 -13.32 8.86 -16.54
C LEU A 248 -12.07 8.48 -17.34
N ARG A 249 -12.18 7.48 -18.20
CA ARG A 249 -11.13 7.04 -19.10
C ARG A 249 -11.65 6.95 -20.52
N TYR A 250 -10.89 7.54 -21.43
CA TYR A 250 -11.07 7.41 -22.87
C TYR A 250 -9.85 6.70 -23.46
N GLU A 251 -10.07 5.79 -24.40
CA GLU A 251 -9.02 5.08 -25.13
C GLU A 251 -9.31 5.09 -26.63
N TRP A 252 -8.29 5.36 -27.40
CA TRP A 252 -8.27 5.12 -28.82
C TRP A 252 -7.39 3.92 -29.15
N LEU A 253 -7.99 2.92 -29.79
CA LEU A 253 -7.44 1.58 -30.01
C LEU A 253 -7.13 1.41 -31.51
N GLY A 254 -6.15 2.13 -32.03
CA GLY A 254 -5.67 1.93 -33.40
C GLY A 254 -4.75 0.71 -33.51
N GLU A 255 -4.49 0.26 -34.73
CA GLU A 255 -3.69 -0.94 -35.02
C GLU A 255 -2.23 -0.82 -34.55
N GLN A 256 -1.59 0.32 -34.83
CA GLN A 256 -0.21 0.59 -34.46
C GLN A 256 -0.06 1.52 -33.27
N VAL A 257 -1.10 2.31 -32.98
CA VAL A 257 -1.08 3.31 -31.91
C VAL A 257 -2.27 3.10 -31.00
N LYS A 258 -2.01 3.06 -29.70
CA LYS A 258 -3.03 3.14 -28.66
C LYS A 258 -2.80 4.40 -27.84
N ALA A 259 -3.83 5.19 -27.65
CA ALA A 259 -3.77 6.39 -26.83
C ALA A 259 -4.82 6.32 -25.74
N SER A 260 -4.52 6.84 -24.55
CA SER A 260 -5.52 6.95 -23.49
C SER A 260 -5.40 8.26 -22.76
N LEU A 261 -6.54 8.75 -22.28
CA LEU A 261 -6.67 9.88 -21.37
C LEU A 261 -7.55 9.47 -20.21
N GLN A 262 -7.07 9.69 -18.99
CA GLN A 262 -7.80 9.39 -17.77
C GLN A 262 -7.81 10.61 -16.85
N ALA A 263 -8.97 10.89 -16.25
CA ALA A 263 -9.13 11.85 -15.17
C ALA A 263 -9.79 11.17 -13.99
N SER A 264 -9.31 11.42 -12.78
CA SER A 264 -9.89 10.85 -11.56
C SER A 264 -9.89 11.83 -10.41
N VAL A 265 -10.85 11.64 -9.51
CA VAL A 265 -10.92 12.29 -8.22
C VAL A 265 -11.26 11.25 -7.16
N ASN A 266 -10.50 11.24 -6.07
CA ASN A 266 -10.78 10.48 -4.87
C ASN A 266 -10.84 11.45 -3.70
N GLY A 267 -11.85 11.32 -2.85
CA GLY A 267 -12.01 12.16 -1.68
C GLY A 267 -12.37 11.36 -0.44
N GLU A 268 -11.89 11.85 0.70
CA GLU A 268 -12.14 11.28 2.01
C GLU A 268 -12.41 12.38 3.02
N ARG A 269 -13.32 12.11 3.95
CA ARG A 269 -13.50 12.85 5.18
C ARG A 269 -13.59 11.85 6.33
N SER A 270 -12.68 11.98 7.33
CA SER A 270 -12.56 11.04 8.44
C SER A 270 -12.45 11.78 9.76
N GLY A 271 -13.27 11.40 10.73
CA GLY A 271 -13.16 11.90 12.08
C GLY A 271 -11.98 11.25 12.81
N PHE A 272 -11.39 11.99 13.74
CA PHE A 272 -10.42 11.47 14.70
C PHE A 272 -11.07 11.33 16.08
N PHE A 273 -10.67 10.29 16.81
CA PHE A 273 -11.15 10.13 18.18
C PHE A 273 -10.84 11.41 19.00
N PRO A 274 -11.86 11.97 19.74
CA PRO A 274 -11.68 13.20 20.47
C PRO A 274 -10.65 13.03 21.59
N GLY A 275 -9.52 13.65 21.48
CA GLY A 275 -8.38 13.52 22.38
C GLY A 275 -7.06 13.42 21.66
N ALA A 276 -7.06 13.53 20.33
CA ALA A 276 -5.83 13.52 19.53
C ALA A 276 -4.88 14.69 19.86
N HIS A 277 -5.36 15.76 20.49
CA HIS A 277 -4.59 16.92 20.91
C HIS A 277 -4.06 16.83 22.36
N GLY A 278 -3.79 15.65 22.82
CA GLY A 278 -3.06 15.49 24.02
C GLY A 278 -3.82 15.44 25.32
N VAL A 279 -4.93 16.03 25.40
CA VAL A 279 -5.82 15.89 26.55
C VAL A 279 -7.18 15.50 26.04
N PRO A 280 -7.64 14.27 26.35
CA PRO A 280 -8.98 13.86 25.97
C PRO A 280 -10.03 14.83 26.48
N ASP A 281 -10.80 15.40 25.60
CA ASP A 281 -11.98 16.18 25.99
C ASP A 281 -13.12 15.23 26.32
N LEU A 282 -13.34 14.96 27.61
CA LEU A 282 -14.37 14.06 28.09
C LEU A 282 -15.78 14.48 27.67
N LYS A 283 -16.02 15.74 27.34
CA LYS A 283 -17.31 16.22 26.84
C LYS A 283 -17.53 15.77 25.39
N ARG A 284 -16.47 15.67 24.61
CA ARG A 284 -16.55 15.27 23.19
C ARG A 284 -16.64 13.75 22.99
N VAL A 285 -16.33 12.95 24.00
CA VAL A 285 -16.52 11.48 23.92
C VAL A 285 -17.93 11.05 24.26
N LEU A 286 -18.78 11.95 24.79
CA LEU A 286 -20.18 11.64 25.08
C LEU A 286 -20.93 11.27 23.78
N PRO A 287 -21.88 10.30 23.85
CA PRO A 287 -22.67 9.95 22.68
C PRO A 287 -23.54 11.13 22.24
N ASP A 288 -23.56 11.34 20.94
CA ASP A 288 -24.54 12.20 20.29
C ASP A 288 -25.70 11.37 19.74
N LYS A 289 -26.66 12.02 19.09
CA LYS A 289 -27.83 11.34 18.54
C LYS A 289 -27.55 10.54 17.26
N SER A 290 -26.37 10.70 16.66
CA SER A 290 -26.01 10.07 15.39
C SER A 290 -24.61 9.46 15.44
N ARG A 291 -24.48 8.24 14.96
CA ARG A 291 -23.17 7.61 14.75
C ARG A 291 -22.43 8.09 13.50
N TYR A 292 -23.10 8.92 12.70
CA TYR A 292 -22.59 9.36 11.39
C TYR A 292 -22.01 10.76 11.42
N ASN A 293 -22.06 11.43 12.55
CA ASN A 293 -21.48 12.77 12.68
C ASN A 293 -19.95 12.70 12.61
N ILE A 294 -19.38 13.59 11.81
CA ILE A 294 -17.94 13.85 11.77
C ILE A 294 -17.73 15.24 12.31
N GLU A 295 -17.21 15.29 13.53
CA GLU A 295 -16.98 16.52 14.30
C GLU A 295 -15.47 16.81 14.38
N LEU A 296 -15.11 17.98 14.89
CA LEU A 296 -13.70 18.28 15.18
C LEU A 296 -13.14 17.41 16.31
N PRO A 297 -11.92 16.85 16.18
CA PRO A 297 -11.02 16.97 15.02
C PRO A 297 -11.38 16.01 13.90
N TYR A 298 -11.15 16.42 12.65
CA TYR A 298 -11.31 15.57 11.47
C TYR A 298 -10.32 15.95 10.37
N SER A 299 -10.08 15.04 9.44
CA SER A 299 -9.33 15.30 8.22
C SER A 299 -10.21 15.24 6.98
N THR A 300 -9.79 15.97 5.95
CA THR A 300 -10.27 15.79 4.59
C THR A 300 -9.09 15.63 3.64
N VAL A 301 -9.22 14.70 2.70
CA VAL A 301 -8.23 14.52 1.63
C VAL A 301 -8.93 14.53 0.30
N ARG A 302 -8.32 15.18 -0.69
CA ARG A 302 -8.77 15.15 -2.08
C ARG A 302 -7.57 14.91 -2.99
N GLN A 303 -7.59 13.79 -3.68
CA GLN A 303 -6.63 13.43 -4.72
C GLN A 303 -7.29 13.62 -6.09
N ILE A 304 -6.73 14.49 -6.90
CA ILE A 304 -7.14 14.69 -8.30
C ILE A 304 -5.97 14.27 -9.18
N SER A 305 -6.24 13.53 -10.25
CA SER A 305 -5.22 13.19 -11.23
C SER A 305 -5.76 13.26 -12.65
N THR A 306 -4.91 13.67 -13.56
CA THR A 306 -5.14 13.58 -15.01
C THR A 306 -3.89 13.01 -15.63
N GLN A 307 -4.04 11.98 -16.47
CA GLN A 307 -2.92 11.31 -17.12
C GLN A 307 -3.25 10.89 -18.54
N GLY A 308 -2.29 11.01 -19.41
CA GLY A 308 -2.34 10.53 -20.78
C GLY A 308 -1.26 9.49 -21.04
N SER A 309 -1.54 8.49 -21.86
CA SER A 309 -0.56 7.55 -22.34
C SER A 309 -0.66 7.34 -23.85
N LEU A 310 0.48 7.14 -24.49
CA LEU A 310 0.60 6.81 -25.89
C LEU A 310 1.50 5.59 -26.03
N GLN A 311 1.01 4.56 -26.69
CA GLN A 311 1.77 3.36 -27.04
C GLN A 311 1.82 3.27 -28.55
N TRP A 312 3.03 3.27 -29.12
CA TRP A 312 3.25 3.24 -30.56
C TRP A 312 4.10 2.05 -30.92
N ARG A 313 3.55 1.13 -31.71
CA ARG A 313 4.26 0.03 -32.35
C ARG A 313 4.91 0.50 -33.62
N VAL A 314 6.17 0.93 -33.52
CA VAL A 314 6.94 1.45 -34.65
C VAL A 314 7.25 0.36 -35.68
N SER A 315 7.54 -0.84 -35.19
CA SER A 315 7.79 -2.05 -35.99
C SER A 315 7.48 -3.30 -35.15
N PRO A 316 7.54 -4.52 -35.72
CA PRO A 316 7.43 -5.74 -34.93
C PRO A 316 8.41 -5.85 -33.77
N GLN A 317 9.59 -5.21 -33.88
CA GLN A 317 10.64 -5.24 -32.85
C GLN A 317 10.60 -4.05 -31.90
N TRP A 318 10.00 -2.91 -32.31
CA TRP A 318 10.07 -1.69 -31.53
C TRP A 318 8.70 -1.17 -31.10
N GLN A 319 8.59 -0.90 -29.82
CA GLN A 319 7.43 -0.23 -29.22
C GLN A 319 7.91 0.95 -28.38
N LEU A 320 7.29 2.10 -28.57
CA LEU A 320 7.49 3.29 -27.76
C LEU A 320 6.25 3.49 -26.85
N VAL A 321 6.49 3.86 -25.60
CA VAL A 321 5.44 4.22 -24.64
C VAL A 321 5.80 5.57 -24.04
N GLY A 322 4.86 6.51 -24.09
CA GLY A 322 4.96 7.80 -23.42
C GLY A 322 3.80 7.99 -22.45
N GLU A 323 4.08 8.49 -21.26
CA GLU A 323 3.12 8.76 -20.22
C GLU A 323 3.37 10.16 -19.67
N LEU A 324 2.30 10.93 -19.47
CA LEU A 324 2.33 12.27 -18.89
C LEU A 324 1.18 12.40 -17.91
N GLY A 325 1.42 12.97 -16.73
CA GLY A 325 0.37 13.17 -15.74
C GLY A 325 0.58 14.40 -14.89
N TRP A 326 -0.54 14.91 -14.41
CA TRP A 326 -0.64 15.92 -13.38
C TRP A 326 -1.50 15.38 -12.24
N GLN A 327 -1.12 15.68 -11.01
CA GLN A 327 -1.87 15.31 -9.82
C GLN A 327 -1.79 16.38 -8.75
N GLN A 328 -2.84 16.46 -7.93
CA GLN A 328 -2.91 17.29 -6.74
C GLN A 328 -3.42 16.45 -5.57
N ASN A 329 -2.66 16.42 -4.48
CA ASN A 329 -3.09 15.89 -3.19
C ASN A 329 -3.31 17.07 -2.24
N LEU A 330 -4.56 17.36 -1.93
CA LEU A 330 -4.95 18.39 -0.99
C LEU A 330 -5.44 17.73 0.30
N ARG A 331 -4.67 17.89 1.37
CA ARG A 331 -4.98 17.38 2.70
C ARG A 331 -5.24 18.53 3.64
N ARG A 332 -6.30 18.40 4.45
CA ARG A 332 -6.66 19.34 5.49
C ARG A 332 -6.92 18.60 6.78
N GLU A 333 -6.37 19.10 7.86
CA GLU A 333 -6.65 18.66 9.22
C GLU A 333 -7.26 19.81 9.99
N LEU A 334 -8.46 19.58 10.50
CA LEU A 334 -9.25 20.59 11.18
C LEU A 334 -9.41 20.21 12.65
N SER A 335 -9.17 21.20 13.50
CA SER A 335 -9.24 21.09 14.94
C SER A 335 -9.83 22.36 15.54
N ALA A 336 -10.56 22.25 16.63
CA ALA A 336 -11.02 23.44 17.32
C ALA A 336 -9.82 24.31 17.68
N PHE A 337 -9.83 25.55 17.22
CA PHE A 337 -8.74 26.46 17.51
C PHE A 337 -8.45 26.52 19.01
N HIS A 338 -7.21 26.36 19.36
CA HIS A 338 -6.67 26.60 20.68
C HIS A 338 -5.31 27.30 20.54
N THR A 339 -5.03 28.20 21.43
CA THR A 339 -3.76 28.91 21.40
C THR A 339 -2.65 27.98 21.87
N HIS A 340 -1.67 27.74 21.01
CA HIS A 340 -0.41 27.11 21.43
C HIS A 340 0.45 28.07 22.25
N TYR A 341 0.36 29.37 21.95
CA TYR A 341 1.13 30.44 22.58
C TYR A 341 0.20 31.55 23.03
N GLY A 342 0.49 32.18 24.15
CA GLY A 342 -0.40 33.15 24.81
C GLY A 342 -0.86 34.32 23.94
N THR A 343 -0.03 34.77 22.99
CA THR A 343 -0.32 35.88 22.07
C THR A 343 -0.97 35.47 20.75
N MET A 344 -1.05 34.18 20.48
CA MET A 344 -1.59 33.69 19.23
C MET A 344 -3.10 33.96 19.10
N GLN A 345 -3.48 34.69 18.06
CA GLN A 345 -4.86 35.06 17.78
C GLN A 345 -5.56 33.99 16.90
N ARG A 346 -6.86 33.79 17.16
CA ARG A 346 -7.67 32.93 16.31
C ARG A 346 -7.75 33.50 14.89
N PRO A 347 -7.41 32.72 13.85
CA PRO A 347 -7.54 33.18 12.46
C PRO A 347 -8.97 33.65 12.13
N VAL A 348 -9.10 34.71 11.34
CA VAL A 348 -10.41 35.24 10.91
C VAL A 348 -11.03 34.30 9.86
N GLN A 349 -10.21 33.73 8.98
CA GLN A 349 -10.64 32.78 7.96
C GLN A 349 -10.13 31.38 8.32
N ASP A 350 -10.93 30.36 8.02
CA ASP A 350 -10.59 28.94 8.27
C ASP A 350 -10.10 28.72 9.72
N ALA A 351 -10.82 29.27 10.69
CA ALA A 351 -10.38 29.40 12.09
C ALA A 351 -10.04 28.05 12.75
N ASP A 352 -10.59 26.96 12.26
CA ASP A 352 -10.35 25.61 12.75
C ASP A 352 -9.43 24.78 11.82
N LEU A 353 -8.83 25.42 10.80
CA LEU A 353 -7.85 24.79 9.92
C LEU A 353 -6.47 24.78 10.59
N GLU A 354 -6.06 23.63 11.09
CA GLU A 354 -4.77 23.47 11.73
C GLU A 354 -3.66 23.24 10.71
N PHE A 355 -3.84 22.27 9.81
CA PHE A 355 -2.89 22.00 8.74
C PHE A 355 -3.61 21.89 7.38
N GLU A 356 -3.05 22.49 6.35
CA GLU A 356 -3.34 22.22 4.96
C GLU A 356 -2.03 21.97 4.23
N PHE A 357 -1.98 20.87 3.50
CA PHE A 357 -0.88 20.47 2.63
C PHE A 357 -1.41 20.33 1.21
N ASP A 358 -1.02 21.26 0.33
CA ASP A 358 -1.37 21.25 -1.11
C ASP A 358 -0.14 20.82 -1.90
N LEU A 359 -0.07 19.54 -2.22
CA LEU A 359 1.01 18.95 -3.02
C LEU A 359 0.54 18.77 -4.46
N LYS A 360 1.22 19.44 -5.38
CA LYS A 360 1.01 19.29 -6.83
C LYS A 360 2.22 18.61 -7.46
N THR A 361 1.96 17.73 -8.42
CA THR A 361 3.00 16.94 -9.07
C THR A 361 2.75 16.84 -10.56
N VAL A 362 3.78 17.06 -11.35
CA VAL A 362 3.82 16.72 -12.77
C VAL A 362 4.80 15.58 -12.96
N SER A 363 4.40 14.55 -13.71
CA SER A 363 5.22 13.37 -13.96
C SER A 363 5.22 13.05 -15.45
N ALA A 364 6.36 12.65 -15.98
CA ALA A 364 6.49 12.16 -17.33
C ALA A 364 7.35 10.89 -17.36
N ARG A 365 7.04 9.97 -18.27
CA ARG A 365 7.81 8.75 -18.51
C ARG A 365 7.85 8.45 -20.00
N LEU A 366 9.03 8.08 -20.47
CA LEU A 366 9.25 7.60 -21.83
C LEU A 366 9.92 6.23 -21.76
N GLN A 367 9.47 5.30 -22.59
CA GLN A 367 9.97 3.94 -22.61
C GLN A 367 10.09 3.45 -24.05
N ALA A 368 11.25 2.88 -24.39
CA ALA A 368 11.50 2.19 -25.65
C ALA A 368 11.72 0.70 -25.37
N ASN A 369 10.86 -0.14 -25.92
CA ASN A 369 10.94 -1.58 -25.84
C ASN A 369 11.49 -2.14 -27.15
N TYR A 370 12.53 -2.94 -27.07
CA TYR A 370 13.08 -3.69 -28.18
C TYR A 370 12.86 -5.19 -27.96
N TYR A 371 12.11 -5.82 -28.82
CA TYR A 371 11.86 -7.26 -28.84
C TYR A 371 12.84 -7.91 -29.79
N ALA A 372 13.83 -8.59 -29.21
CA ALA A 372 14.86 -9.23 -29.99
C ALA A 372 14.34 -10.49 -30.71
N PRO A 373 14.79 -10.79 -31.95
CA PRO A 373 14.35 -11.96 -32.69
C PRO A 373 14.59 -13.31 -31.99
N TRP A 374 15.54 -13.36 -31.07
CA TRP A 374 15.85 -14.54 -30.25
C TRP A 374 15.01 -14.67 -28.97
N GLY A 375 13.95 -13.86 -28.79
CA GLY A 375 13.02 -13.98 -27.68
C GLY A 375 13.41 -13.23 -26.40
N GLY A 376 14.25 -12.19 -26.49
CA GLY A 376 14.56 -11.28 -25.38
C GLY A 376 13.89 -9.91 -25.56
N LYS A 377 13.54 -9.28 -24.44
CA LYS A 377 13.03 -7.90 -24.40
C LYS A 377 14.03 -7.00 -23.70
N TRP A 378 14.47 -5.93 -24.35
CA TRP A 378 15.20 -4.83 -23.76
C TRP A 378 14.26 -3.66 -23.55
N THR A 379 14.38 -2.98 -22.44
CA THR A 379 13.62 -1.76 -22.16
C THR A 379 14.56 -0.67 -21.69
N LEU A 380 14.63 0.41 -22.45
CA LEU A 380 15.23 1.68 -22.03
C LEU A 380 14.09 2.58 -21.58
N ALA A 381 14.14 3.08 -20.34
CA ALA A 381 13.15 4.01 -19.85
C ALA A 381 13.79 5.21 -19.17
N THR A 382 13.16 6.36 -19.29
CA THR A 382 13.46 7.56 -18.51
C THR A 382 12.18 8.10 -17.94
N ASP A 383 12.24 8.59 -16.71
CA ASP A 383 11.13 9.27 -16.06
C ASP A 383 11.60 10.50 -15.31
N GLY A 384 10.69 11.41 -15.09
CA GLY A 384 10.92 12.61 -14.34
C GLY A 384 9.66 13.05 -13.61
N GLN A 385 9.86 13.67 -12.46
CA GLN A 385 8.79 14.19 -11.63
C GLN A 385 9.20 15.53 -11.03
N TYR A 386 8.28 16.48 -11.04
CA TYR A 386 8.43 17.76 -10.38
C TYR A 386 7.27 18.01 -9.45
N GLN A 387 7.56 18.36 -8.20
CA GLN A 387 6.60 18.58 -7.13
C GLN A 387 6.76 19.98 -6.55
N TRP A 388 5.63 20.62 -6.23
CA TRP A 388 5.61 21.82 -5.41
C TRP A 388 4.53 21.70 -4.36
N HIS A 389 4.89 22.05 -3.15
CA HIS A 389 4.06 21.96 -1.95
C HIS A 389 3.88 23.33 -1.32
N LYS A 390 2.67 23.59 -0.90
CA LYS A 390 2.28 24.77 -0.14
C LYS A 390 1.55 24.37 1.11
N ARG A 391 1.97 24.94 2.25
CA ARG A 391 1.29 24.76 3.52
C ARG A 391 0.37 25.97 3.82
N ARG A 392 -0.71 25.71 4.55
CA ARG A 392 -1.58 26.70 5.18
C ARG A 392 -2.04 26.16 6.53
N GLY A 393 -2.77 26.98 7.29
CA GLY A 393 -3.27 26.65 8.62
C GLY A 393 -2.46 27.31 9.72
N TYR A 394 -2.99 27.28 10.95
CA TYR A 394 -2.36 27.92 12.09
C TYR A 394 -1.23 27.09 12.72
N GLY A 395 -1.21 25.78 12.50
CA GLY A 395 -0.14 24.90 12.96
C GLY A 395 1.05 24.86 11.99
N PHE A 396 2.21 24.47 12.48
CA PHE A 396 3.39 24.17 11.67
C PHE A 396 3.85 22.73 11.90
N LEU A 397 4.06 21.99 10.82
CA LEU A 397 4.66 20.67 10.85
C LEU A 397 5.72 20.50 9.74
N LEU A 398 5.43 21.01 8.55
CA LEU A 398 6.29 20.92 7.35
C LEU A 398 6.39 22.27 6.66
N PRO A 399 7.54 22.61 6.06
CA PRO A 399 7.69 23.80 5.24
C PRO A 399 7.07 23.67 3.85
N ASP A 400 6.99 24.81 3.16
CA ASP A 400 6.87 24.83 1.72
C ASP A 400 8.14 24.25 1.09
N TYR A 401 7.98 23.48 -0.01
CA TYR A 401 9.12 22.89 -0.70
C TYR A 401 8.85 22.69 -2.19
N GLN A 402 9.95 22.51 -2.93
CA GLN A 402 9.97 22.04 -4.31
C GLN A 402 10.87 20.82 -4.38
N ARG A 403 10.47 19.80 -5.14
CA ARG A 403 11.25 18.56 -5.32
C ARG A 403 11.25 18.18 -6.79
N ALA A 404 12.41 17.81 -7.30
CA ALA A 404 12.57 17.23 -8.63
C ALA A 404 13.28 15.88 -8.53
N THR A 405 12.80 14.91 -9.28
CA THR A 405 13.45 13.60 -9.43
C THR A 405 13.48 13.20 -10.90
N SER A 406 14.52 12.53 -11.32
CA SER A 406 14.59 11.93 -12.65
C SER A 406 15.43 10.66 -12.61
N GLY A 407 15.16 9.73 -13.52
CA GLY A 407 15.91 8.49 -13.61
C GLY A 407 15.98 7.94 -15.03
N VAL A 408 17.04 7.18 -15.29
CA VAL A 408 17.23 6.43 -16.52
C VAL A 408 17.49 4.96 -16.15
N SER A 409 16.78 4.04 -16.80
CA SER A 409 16.94 2.61 -16.56
C SER A 409 17.07 1.83 -17.87
N LEU A 410 17.89 0.78 -17.82
CA LEU A 410 18.02 -0.22 -18.87
C LEU A 410 17.74 -1.59 -18.26
N THR A 411 16.77 -2.30 -18.80
CA THR A 411 16.40 -3.64 -18.32
C THR A 411 16.38 -4.65 -19.44
N TYR A 412 16.69 -5.89 -19.09
CA TYR A 412 16.58 -7.06 -19.97
C TYR A 412 15.67 -8.11 -19.32
N GLN A 413 14.84 -8.72 -20.13
CA GLN A 413 14.04 -9.89 -19.76
C GLN A 413 14.02 -10.86 -20.94
N GLY A 414 14.40 -12.11 -20.72
CA GLY A 414 14.39 -13.09 -21.79
C GLY A 414 14.78 -14.48 -21.34
N ARG A 415 14.52 -15.45 -22.20
CA ARG A 415 14.94 -16.84 -22.02
C ARG A 415 16.41 -16.98 -22.34
N ILE A 416 17.19 -17.56 -21.45
CA ILE A 416 18.65 -17.79 -21.63
C ILE A 416 18.99 -19.27 -21.85
N ALA A 417 18.13 -20.18 -21.37
CA ALA A 417 18.21 -21.62 -21.61
C ALA A 417 16.81 -22.23 -21.54
N GLN A 418 16.66 -23.50 -21.83
CA GLN A 418 15.36 -24.18 -21.74
C GLN A 418 14.82 -24.10 -20.32
N GLY A 419 13.61 -23.54 -20.17
CA GLY A 419 12.98 -23.31 -18.87
C GLY A 419 13.65 -22.27 -17.98
N LEU A 420 14.74 -21.61 -18.41
CA LEU A 420 15.47 -20.63 -17.61
C LEU A 420 15.36 -19.23 -18.20
N TYR A 421 14.86 -18.30 -17.40
CA TYR A 421 14.63 -16.90 -17.77
C TYR A 421 15.49 -15.99 -16.89
N LEU A 422 16.06 -14.96 -17.51
CA LEU A 422 16.84 -13.91 -16.86
C LEU A 422 16.03 -12.62 -16.90
N THR A 423 15.96 -11.95 -15.75
CA THR A 423 15.53 -10.55 -15.64
C THR A 423 16.66 -9.77 -14.99
N SER A 424 17.15 -8.73 -15.63
CA SER A 424 18.23 -7.92 -15.07
C SER A 424 18.05 -6.46 -15.46
N GLY A 425 18.67 -5.56 -14.70
CA GLY A 425 18.68 -4.16 -15.09
C GLY A 425 19.47 -3.28 -14.12
N LEU A 426 19.74 -2.08 -14.61
CA LEU A 426 20.39 -1.00 -13.89
C LEU A 426 19.58 0.28 -14.07
N ARG A 427 19.59 1.11 -13.03
CA ARG A 427 18.95 2.42 -13.04
C ARG A 427 19.79 3.42 -12.26
N TYR A 428 19.90 4.62 -12.80
CA TYR A 428 20.54 5.77 -12.15
C TYR A 428 19.52 6.87 -11.97
N ASP A 429 19.46 7.42 -10.76
CA ASP A 429 18.50 8.45 -10.37
C ASP A 429 19.18 9.68 -9.82
N LEU A 430 18.56 10.82 -10.09
CA LEU A 430 18.89 12.13 -9.55
C LEU A 430 17.72 12.66 -8.75
N GLY A 431 18.00 13.31 -7.62
CA GLY A 431 17.01 13.96 -6.78
C GLY A 431 17.47 15.33 -6.31
N TYR A 432 16.54 16.25 -6.25
CA TYR A 432 16.71 17.60 -5.73
C TYR A 432 15.51 17.98 -4.88
N ILE A 433 15.77 18.68 -3.77
CA ILE A 433 14.74 19.32 -2.96
C ILE A 433 15.25 20.67 -2.47
N ALA A 434 14.37 21.68 -2.52
CA ALA A 434 14.54 22.99 -1.92
C ALA A 434 13.45 23.22 -0.89
N MET A 435 13.82 23.59 0.32
CA MET A 435 12.96 23.83 1.48
C MET A 435 12.94 25.31 1.80
N SER A 436 11.74 25.87 2.01
CA SER A 436 11.58 27.28 2.37
C SER A 436 11.73 27.51 3.87
N PRO A 437 12.28 28.67 4.30
CA PRO A 437 12.32 29.01 5.71
C PRO A 437 10.91 29.35 6.22
N TYR A 438 10.68 29.05 7.49
CA TYR A 438 9.46 29.46 8.20
C TYR A 438 9.79 29.93 9.61
N HIS A 439 9.41 31.14 9.91
CA HIS A 439 9.51 31.75 11.20
C HIS A 439 8.12 31.87 11.85
N ASP A 440 7.99 31.39 13.08
CA ASP A 440 6.77 31.54 13.87
C ASP A 440 6.97 32.64 14.92
N PRO A 441 6.43 33.85 14.72
CA PRO A 441 6.61 34.95 15.63
C PRO A 441 6.00 34.70 17.02
N TYR A 442 4.88 33.97 17.07
CA TYR A 442 4.22 33.63 18.32
C TYR A 442 5.06 32.70 19.20
N LEU A 443 5.78 31.77 18.56
CA LEU A 443 6.70 30.88 19.27
C LEU A 443 7.87 31.64 19.84
N ALA A 444 8.44 32.57 19.09
CA ALA A 444 9.55 33.38 19.54
C ALA A 444 9.15 34.26 20.78
N ASP A 445 8.01 34.93 20.69
CA ASP A 445 7.47 35.73 21.80
C ASP A 445 7.20 34.89 23.06
N TYR A 446 6.55 33.69 22.86
CA TYR A 446 6.26 32.77 23.95
C TYR A 446 7.51 32.28 24.68
N LEU A 447 8.58 31.96 23.98
CA LEU A 447 9.83 31.50 24.57
C LEU A 447 10.55 32.63 25.28
N GLN A 448 10.47 33.85 24.75
CA GLN A 448 11.04 35.05 25.38
C GLN A 448 10.30 35.39 26.67
N GLU A 449 8.96 35.37 26.69
CA GLU A 449 8.13 35.57 27.88
C GLU A 449 8.43 34.56 28.99
N ARG A 450 8.80 33.33 28.63
CA ARG A 450 9.22 32.28 29.58
C ARG A 450 10.64 32.46 30.11
N GLY A 451 11.38 33.44 29.61
CA GLY A 451 12.77 33.68 30.01
C GLY A 451 13.74 32.61 29.53
N GLU A 452 13.41 31.94 28.41
CA GLU A 452 14.30 30.95 27.82
C GLU A 452 15.63 31.56 27.38
N SER A 453 16.68 30.76 27.34
CA SER A 453 18.02 31.22 27.01
C SER A 453 18.10 31.72 25.55
N SER A 454 19.03 32.65 25.28
CA SER A 454 19.30 33.13 23.93
C SER A 454 19.67 31.97 22.96
N ALA A 455 20.29 30.93 23.47
CA ALA A 455 20.59 29.72 22.67
C ALA A 455 19.32 28.96 22.31
N THR A 456 18.39 28.82 23.26
CA THR A 456 17.08 28.22 23.02
C THR A 456 16.28 29.04 22.00
N LEU A 457 16.23 30.36 22.18
CA LEU A 457 15.56 31.28 21.26
C LEU A 457 16.13 31.15 19.84
N ALA A 458 17.45 31.11 19.68
CA ALA A 458 18.09 30.96 18.39
C ALA A 458 17.77 29.59 17.74
N GLN A 459 17.70 28.54 18.53
CA GLN A 459 17.36 27.17 18.06
C GLN A 459 15.93 27.08 17.52
N TYR A 460 14.98 27.77 18.15
CA TYR A 460 13.56 27.69 17.81
C TYR A 460 13.08 28.89 16.98
N TYR A 461 13.95 29.84 16.64
CA TYR A 461 13.60 31.02 15.86
C TYR A 461 13.00 30.68 14.50
N TYR A 462 13.57 29.66 13.83
CA TYR A 462 13.02 29.09 12.60
C TYR A 462 12.47 27.70 12.88
N SER A 463 11.18 27.50 12.62
CA SER A 463 10.59 26.16 12.56
C SER A 463 11.07 25.37 11.34
N SER A 464 11.46 26.06 10.26
CA SER A 464 12.20 25.52 9.13
C SER A 464 13.23 26.53 8.63
N GLN A 465 14.43 26.07 8.36
CA GLN A 465 15.48 26.87 7.72
C GLN A 465 15.42 26.69 6.20
N GLU A 466 15.93 27.69 5.46
CA GLU A 466 16.18 27.54 4.04
C GLU A 466 17.25 26.46 3.82
N GLY A 467 17.01 25.57 2.85
CA GLY A 467 17.95 24.51 2.56
C GLY A 467 17.72 23.84 1.23
N GLU A 468 18.80 23.40 0.63
CA GLU A 468 18.77 22.61 -0.59
C GLU A 468 19.54 21.31 -0.41
N ARG A 469 19.04 20.23 -1.03
CA ARG A 469 19.70 18.92 -1.03
C ARG A 469 19.66 18.32 -2.42
N ARG A 470 20.73 17.63 -2.75
CA ARG A 470 20.88 16.88 -4.00
C ARG A 470 21.36 15.48 -3.70
N TRP A 471 20.79 14.52 -4.38
CA TRP A 471 21.18 13.11 -4.28
C TRP A 471 21.34 12.51 -5.65
N HIS A 472 22.14 11.50 -5.72
CA HIS A 472 22.22 10.59 -6.85
C HIS A 472 22.41 9.18 -6.30
N ASP A 473 21.82 8.19 -6.95
CA ASP A 473 21.96 6.80 -6.51
C ASP A 473 21.80 5.84 -7.69
N LEU A 474 22.35 4.64 -7.52
CA LEU A 474 22.30 3.57 -8.49
C LEU A 474 21.46 2.41 -7.90
N SER A 475 20.49 1.91 -8.62
CA SER A 475 19.79 0.66 -8.30
C SER A 475 20.02 -0.37 -9.40
N GLY A 476 19.88 -1.64 -9.04
CA GLY A 476 20.04 -2.72 -9.99
C GLY A 476 19.50 -4.02 -9.43
N SER A 477 19.14 -4.94 -10.31
CA SER A 477 18.76 -6.29 -9.92
C SER A 477 19.13 -7.32 -10.98
N VAL A 478 19.33 -8.55 -10.51
CA VAL A 478 19.48 -9.74 -11.34
C VAL A 478 18.57 -10.81 -10.76
N GLY A 479 17.64 -11.29 -11.55
CA GLY A 479 16.68 -12.30 -11.18
C GLY A 479 16.68 -13.45 -12.17
N LEU A 480 16.58 -14.67 -11.67
CA LEU A 480 16.45 -15.89 -12.44
C LEU A 480 15.10 -16.53 -12.10
N ALA A 481 14.39 -17.01 -13.13
CA ALA A 481 13.23 -17.86 -12.99
C ALA A 481 13.50 -19.16 -13.75
N TRP A 482 13.54 -20.25 -13.02
CA TRP A 482 13.84 -21.57 -13.57
C TRP A 482 12.66 -22.52 -13.42
N GLN A 483 12.00 -22.79 -14.53
CA GLN A 483 11.02 -23.85 -14.63
C GLN A 483 11.75 -25.18 -14.80
N ILE A 484 12.04 -25.83 -13.67
CA ILE A 484 12.82 -27.07 -13.60
C ILE A 484 12.13 -28.19 -14.38
N ASN A 485 10.82 -28.29 -14.22
CA ASN A 485 9.95 -29.18 -14.98
C ASN A 485 8.50 -28.64 -14.95
N ARG A 486 7.50 -29.42 -15.41
CA ARG A 486 6.08 -29.01 -15.43
C ARG A 486 5.49 -28.72 -14.04
N HIS A 487 6.12 -29.18 -12.96
CA HIS A 487 5.62 -29.08 -11.60
C HIS A 487 6.39 -28.10 -10.74
N TRP A 488 7.69 -27.92 -11.00
CA TRP A 488 8.58 -27.15 -10.14
C TRP A 488 9.05 -25.86 -10.80
N LEU A 489 8.89 -24.77 -10.08
CA LEU A 489 9.41 -23.46 -10.41
C LEU A 489 10.31 -22.98 -9.29
N TRP A 490 11.49 -22.49 -9.62
CA TRP A 490 12.34 -21.76 -8.67
C TRP A 490 12.67 -20.39 -9.21
N LYS A 491 12.48 -19.38 -8.38
CA LYS A 491 12.90 -18.01 -8.66
C LYS A 491 13.91 -17.57 -7.62
N VAL A 492 14.84 -16.72 -8.03
CA VAL A 492 15.77 -16.02 -7.14
C VAL A 492 16.02 -14.65 -7.72
N ASN A 493 16.06 -13.65 -6.86
CA ASN A 493 16.36 -12.27 -7.25
C ASN A 493 17.31 -11.62 -6.23
N LEU A 494 18.39 -11.05 -6.71
CA LEU A 494 19.30 -10.22 -5.94
C LEU A 494 19.18 -8.78 -6.45
N GLY A 495 18.92 -7.84 -5.56
CA GLY A 495 18.75 -6.45 -5.93
C GLY A 495 19.37 -5.48 -4.93
N ARG A 496 19.75 -4.32 -5.43
CA ARG A 496 20.04 -3.12 -4.65
C ARG A 496 19.01 -2.06 -5.02
N SER A 497 18.30 -1.60 -4.01
CA SER A 497 17.31 -0.52 -4.14
C SER A 497 17.67 0.65 -3.23
N PHE A 498 17.14 1.82 -3.55
CA PHE A 498 17.31 3.01 -2.74
C PHE A 498 16.01 3.81 -2.67
N ARG A 499 15.98 4.76 -1.73
CA ARG A 499 14.93 5.75 -1.58
C ARG A 499 15.53 7.10 -1.16
N LEU A 500 15.05 8.16 -1.77
CA LEU A 500 15.40 9.52 -1.35
C LEU A 500 14.62 9.90 -0.09
N PRO A 501 15.22 10.61 0.87
CA PRO A 501 14.51 11.10 2.03
C PRO A 501 13.32 11.97 1.63
N GLY A 502 12.21 11.82 2.33
CA GLY A 502 11.03 12.67 2.18
C GLY A 502 11.15 13.96 2.98
N ILE A 503 10.28 14.94 2.67
CA ILE A 503 10.27 16.22 3.37
C ILE A 503 10.04 16.05 4.89
N TYR A 504 9.23 15.09 5.31
CA TYR A 504 9.01 14.77 6.72
C TYR A 504 10.29 14.38 7.43
N GLU A 505 11.09 13.55 6.77
CA GLU A 505 12.34 13.06 7.33
C GLU A 505 13.41 14.14 7.40
N LEU A 506 13.35 15.11 6.49
CA LEU A 506 14.35 16.19 6.39
C LEU A 506 14.00 17.41 7.22
N ALA A 507 12.71 17.80 7.32
CA ALA A 507 12.32 19.12 7.77
C ALA A 507 11.06 19.17 8.63
N ALA A 508 10.53 18.05 9.12
CA ALA A 508 9.48 18.09 10.12
C ALA A 508 10.01 18.82 11.38
N ASN A 509 9.23 19.73 11.93
CA ASN A 509 9.56 20.39 13.20
C ASN A 509 8.29 20.97 13.84
N GLY A 510 7.43 20.08 14.35
CA GLY A 510 6.18 20.52 14.93
C GLY A 510 5.45 19.43 15.67
N ILE A 511 4.35 19.81 16.29
CA ILE A 511 3.49 18.90 17.03
C ILE A 511 2.57 18.23 16.03
N HIS A 512 2.71 16.91 15.91
CA HIS A 512 1.77 16.10 15.14
C HIS A 512 0.65 15.64 16.08
N HIS A 513 -0.46 16.35 16.07
CA HIS A 513 -1.54 16.17 17.04
C HIS A 513 -2.17 14.77 16.98
N GLY A 514 -2.32 14.20 15.79
CA GLY A 514 -2.82 12.84 15.63
C GLY A 514 -1.95 11.78 16.32
N THR A 515 -0.67 12.06 16.55
CA THR A 515 0.29 11.12 17.16
C THR A 515 0.79 11.54 18.55
N PHE A 516 0.47 12.76 18.95
CA PHE A 516 0.84 13.29 20.26
C PHE A 516 2.34 13.37 20.55
N ARG A 517 3.09 13.84 19.61
CA ARG A 517 4.54 13.97 19.72
C ARG A 517 5.05 15.16 18.91
N HIS A 518 6.18 15.69 19.32
CA HIS A 518 6.93 16.65 18.55
C HIS A 518 7.85 15.90 17.60
N GLU A 519 7.60 16.00 16.30
CA GLU A 519 8.41 15.36 15.26
C GLU A 519 9.47 16.31 14.73
N VAL A 520 10.71 15.84 14.67
CA VAL A 520 11.88 16.62 14.21
C VAL A 520 12.60 15.85 13.12
N GLY A 521 12.73 16.47 11.96
CA GLY A 521 13.50 15.97 10.81
C GLY A 521 15.00 16.16 10.98
N ASP A 522 15.77 15.51 10.15
CA ASP A 522 17.21 15.69 10.04
C ASP A 522 17.58 16.03 8.59
N PRO A 523 17.93 17.31 8.30
CA PRO A 523 18.28 17.73 6.94
C PRO A 523 19.59 17.10 6.42
N SER A 524 20.36 16.42 7.26
CA SER A 524 21.60 15.77 6.89
C SER A 524 21.42 14.36 6.31
N LEU A 525 20.21 13.78 6.36
CA LEU A 525 19.95 12.41 5.93
C LEU A 525 20.36 12.16 4.47
N GLY A 526 21.09 11.06 4.28
CA GLY A 526 21.41 10.51 2.95
C GLY A 526 20.28 9.64 2.39
N SER A 527 20.44 9.19 1.15
CA SER A 527 19.50 8.21 0.55
C SER A 527 19.50 6.90 1.35
N GLU A 528 18.30 6.37 1.59
CA GLU A 528 18.12 5.06 2.20
C GLU A 528 18.48 3.98 1.18
N GLN A 529 19.26 2.97 1.57
CA GLN A 529 19.78 1.95 0.67
C GLN A 529 19.59 0.56 1.27
N GLY A 530 19.05 -0.35 0.46
CA GLY A 530 18.80 -1.73 0.83
C GLY A 530 19.32 -2.73 -0.18
N TRP A 531 19.90 -3.81 0.31
CA TRP A 531 20.27 -5.01 -0.44
C TRP A 531 19.23 -6.09 -0.17
N LEU A 532 18.68 -6.64 -1.22
CA LEU A 532 17.62 -7.63 -1.19
C LEU A 532 18.08 -8.94 -1.78
N LEU A 533 17.70 -10.04 -1.14
CA LEU A 533 17.72 -11.37 -1.73
C LEU A 533 16.36 -12.02 -1.50
N ASP A 534 15.68 -12.33 -2.59
CA ASP A 534 14.41 -13.02 -2.60
C ASP A 534 14.56 -14.37 -3.25
N SER A 535 13.86 -15.38 -2.75
CA SER A 535 13.69 -16.65 -3.44
C SER A 535 12.23 -17.08 -3.37
N GLU A 536 11.78 -17.83 -4.36
CA GLU A 536 10.44 -18.42 -4.40
C GLU A 536 10.56 -19.82 -4.97
N VAL A 537 10.10 -20.81 -4.22
CA VAL A 537 10.01 -22.21 -4.68
C VAL A 537 8.53 -22.55 -4.78
N GLY A 538 8.08 -22.86 -5.98
CA GLY A 538 6.71 -23.26 -6.29
C GLY A 538 6.64 -24.70 -6.75
N PHE A 539 5.66 -25.43 -6.22
CA PHE A 539 5.25 -26.74 -6.70
C PHE A 539 3.79 -26.66 -7.14
N HIS A 540 3.45 -27.30 -8.26
CA HIS A 540 2.10 -27.33 -8.80
C HIS A 540 1.83 -28.65 -9.51
N ASN A 541 0.68 -29.27 -9.20
CA ASN A 541 0.10 -30.37 -9.96
C ASN A 541 -1.44 -30.25 -9.95
N ASP A 542 -2.15 -31.26 -10.43
CA ASP A 542 -3.62 -31.23 -10.53
C ASP A 542 -4.34 -31.26 -9.17
N LEU A 543 -3.66 -31.75 -8.11
CA LEU A 543 -4.26 -31.94 -6.79
C LEU A 543 -3.89 -30.80 -5.84
N TRP A 544 -2.68 -30.25 -5.94
CA TRP A 544 -2.23 -29.23 -5.01
C TRP A 544 -1.14 -28.33 -5.58
N SER A 545 -1.07 -27.14 -5.04
CA SER A 545 0.00 -26.18 -5.29
C SER A 545 0.54 -25.67 -3.97
N CYS A 546 1.83 -25.39 -3.93
CA CYS A 546 2.49 -24.82 -2.76
C CYS A 546 3.58 -23.86 -3.23
N THR A 547 3.66 -22.71 -2.58
CA THR A 547 4.72 -21.72 -2.81
C THR A 547 5.33 -21.33 -1.48
N VAL A 548 6.65 -21.31 -1.41
CA VAL A 548 7.42 -20.86 -0.24
C VAL A 548 8.39 -19.77 -0.70
N SER A 549 8.32 -18.61 -0.06
CA SER A 549 9.08 -17.42 -0.46
C SER A 549 9.87 -16.85 0.72
N PRO A 550 11.10 -17.34 0.99
CA PRO A 550 12.00 -16.72 1.94
C PRO A 550 12.62 -15.44 1.35
N PHE A 551 12.85 -14.45 2.21
CA PHE A 551 13.47 -13.19 1.81
C PHE A 551 14.38 -12.63 2.89
N ILE A 552 15.34 -11.81 2.48
CA ILE A 552 16.20 -11.03 3.36
C ILE A 552 16.49 -9.67 2.71
N THR A 553 16.35 -8.60 3.49
CA THR A 553 16.72 -7.24 3.11
C THR A 553 17.61 -6.63 4.18
N TYR A 554 18.80 -6.20 3.80
CA TYR A 554 19.73 -5.50 4.66
C TYR A 554 19.88 -4.06 4.25
N PHE A 555 19.58 -3.15 5.18
CA PHE A 555 19.74 -1.72 4.99
C PHE A 555 21.04 -1.23 5.59
N THR A 556 21.77 -0.43 4.83
CA THR A 556 22.97 0.27 5.33
C THR A 556 22.61 1.52 6.11
N ASN A 557 21.47 2.15 5.80
CA ASN A 557 20.98 3.39 6.39
C ASN A 557 19.44 3.49 6.32
N TYR A 558 18.75 2.64 7.07
CA TYR A 558 17.29 2.66 7.21
C TYR A 558 16.85 3.90 7.98
N ILE A 559 16.00 4.73 7.38
CA ILE A 559 15.48 5.96 7.98
C ILE A 559 14.21 5.66 8.77
N TYR A 560 14.15 6.05 10.04
CA TYR A 560 12.99 5.82 10.90
C TYR A 560 12.86 6.91 11.96
N LEU A 561 11.66 7.02 12.51
CA LEU A 561 11.33 7.97 13.57
C LEU A 561 11.41 7.26 14.91
N GLN A 562 12.18 7.79 15.85
CA GLN A 562 12.26 7.24 17.20
C GLN A 562 12.25 8.32 18.29
N PRO A 563 11.84 7.96 19.53
CA PRO A 563 11.92 8.86 20.67
C PRO A 563 13.37 9.24 21.00
N SER A 564 13.61 10.53 21.20
CA SER A 564 14.92 11.04 21.60
C SER A 564 15.22 10.89 23.10
N GLY A 565 14.19 10.66 23.91
CA GLY A 565 14.29 10.74 25.37
C GLY A 565 14.07 12.16 25.93
N GLU A 566 13.96 13.16 25.08
CA GLU A 566 13.75 14.55 25.43
C GLU A 566 12.26 14.91 25.38
N TRP A 567 11.84 15.82 26.26
CA TRP A 567 10.51 16.42 26.22
C TRP A 567 10.56 17.76 25.46
N SER A 568 9.53 17.99 24.67
CA SER A 568 9.41 19.25 23.96
C SER A 568 9.15 20.42 24.93
N ILE A 569 9.75 21.55 24.64
CA ILE A 569 9.45 22.83 25.35
C ILE A 569 8.16 23.46 24.81
N LEU A 570 7.63 22.98 23.67
CA LEU A 570 6.41 23.51 23.09
C LEU A 570 5.20 23.12 23.95
N PRO A 571 4.21 24.00 24.12
CA PRO A 571 3.00 23.70 24.86
C PRO A 571 2.20 22.63 24.13
N HIS A 572 1.44 21.84 24.87
CA HIS A 572 0.59 20.77 24.35
C HIS A 572 1.34 19.71 23.52
N SER A 573 2.65 19.60 23.69
CA SER A 573 3.50 18.62 23.04
C SER A 573 3.90 17.51 24.01
N GLY A 574 4.27 16.40 23.46
CA GLY A 574 4.80 15.27 24.21
C GLY A 574 6.31 15.15 24.08
N GLN A 575 6.76 13.90 23.99
CA GLN A 575 8.16 13.59 23.78
C GLN A 575 8.60 13.99 22.36
N ILE A 576 9.85 14.44 22.24
CA ILE A 576 10.49 14.69 20.95
C ILE A 576 10.84 13.37 20.29
N TYR A 577 10.41 13.21 19.04
CA TYR A 577 10.79 12.12 18.15
C TYR A 577 11.63 12.68 17.02
N ARG A 578 12.79 12.05 16.77
CA ARG A 578 13.71 12.50 15.71
C ARG A 578 13.79 11.46 14.60
N TYR A 579 13.79 11.94 13.36
CA TYR A 579 14.18 11.11 12.22
C TYR A 579 15.69 10.87 12.26
N GLN A 580 16.06 9.63 12.07
CA GLN A 580 17.46 9.22 12.01
C GLN A 580 17.64 7.98 11.16
N SER A 581 18.87 7.64 10.83
CA SER A 581 19.19 6.44 10.08
C SER A 581 19.90 5.39 10.94
N THR A 582 19.68 4.12 10.61
CA THR A 582 20.35 2.99 11.24
C THR A 582 20.61 1.88 10.23
N ARG A 583 21.51 0.95 10.56
CA ARG A 583 21.57 -0.34 9.86
C ARG A 583 20.43 -1.21 10.33
N ALA A 584 19.73 -1.85 9.38
CA ALA A 584 18.56 -2.65 9.70
C ALA A 584 18.51 -3.94 8.89
N LEU A 585 17.94 -4.97 9.48
CA LEU A 585 17.71 -6.26 8.86
C LEU A 585 16.21 -6.57 8.88
N PHE A 586 15.68 -6.95 7.72
CA PHE A 586 14.36 -7.54 7.54
C PHE A 586 14.56 -8.91 6.92
N THR A 587 14.03 -9.94 7.53
CA THR A 587 14.04 -11.28 6.96
C THR A 587 12.76 -12.01 7.32
N GLY A 588 12.35 -12.94 6.48
CA GLY A 588 11.09 -13.61 6.72
C GLY A 588 10.82 -14.72 5.71
N ILE A 589 9.63 -15.26 5.84
CA ILE A 589 9.14 -16.34 4.99
C ILE A 589 7.64 -16.14 4.74
N GLU A 590 7.23 -16.38 3.51
CA GLU A 590 5.83 -16.43 3.08
C GLU A 590 5.52 -17.85 2.63
N LEU A 591 4.34 -18.32 2.96
CA LEU A 591 3.82 -19.64 2.60
C LEU A 591 2.44 -19.48 2.01
N GLU A 592 2.18 -20.12 0.89
CA GLU A 592 0.86 -20.26 0.29
C GLU A 592 0.69 -21.66 -0.27
N GLY A 593 -0.45 -22.29 -0.03
CA GLY A 593 -0.76 -23.61 -0.55
C GLY A 593 -2.26 -23.78 -0.80
N THR A 594 -2.59 -24.49 -1.86
CA THR A 594 -3.97 -24.90 -2.17
C THR A 594 -3.99 -26.39 -2.41
N TRP A 595 -4.92 -27.07 -1.80
CA TRP A 595 -5.17 -28.49 -1.99
C TRP A 595 -6.59 -28.71 -2.47
N HIS A 596 -6.75 -29.25 -3.68
CA HIS A 596 -8.02 -29.67 -4.29
C HIS A 596 -8.42 -31.03 -3.73
N LEU A 597 -9.10 -31.03 -2.56
CA LEU A 597 -9.50 -32.25 -1.87
C LEU A 597 -10.53 -33.08 -2.65
N HIS A 598 -11.36 -32.41 -3.41
CA HIS A 598 -12.42 -32.92 -4.26
C HIS A 598 -12.76 -31.86 -5.32
N PRO A 599 -13.36 -32.19 -6.47
CA PRO A 599 -13.76 -31.20 -7.49
C PRO A 599 -14.59 -30.03 -6.98
N GLN A 600 -15.21 -30.15 -5.80
CA GLN A 600 -16.00 -29.09 -5.16
C GLN A 600 -15.40 -28.60 -3.83
N TRP A 601 -14.24 -29.11 -3.42
CA TRP A 601 -13.65 -28.76 -2.13
C TRP A 601 -12.19 -28.35 -2.27
N ASP A 602 -11.90 -27.14 -1.89
CA ASP A 602 -10.54 -26.61 -1.81
C ASP A 602 -10.17 -26.31 -0.36
N TYR A 603 -8.96 -26.67 0.00
CA TYR A 603 -8.34 -26.21 1.23
C TYR A 603 -7.17 -25.31 0.90
N HIS A 604 -7.19 -24.10 1.46
CA HIS A 604 -6.16 -23.10 1.24
C HIS A 604 -5.46 -22.76 2.54
N LEU A 605 -4.13 -22.75 2.53
CA LEU A 605 -3.26 -22.43 3.65
C LEU A 605 -2.38 -21.24 3.28
N GLN A 606 -2.33 -20.24 4.15
CA GLN A 606 -1.44 -19.09 4.00
C GLN A 606 -0.74 -18.79 5.30
N GLY A 607 0.50 -18.34 5.23
CA GLY A 607 1.23 -17.89 6.40
C GLY A 607 2.34 -16.93 6.05
N ASP A 608 2.66 -16.06 6.98
CA ASP A 608 3.81 -15.17 6.86
C ASP A 608 4.44 -14.86 8.22
N TYR A 609 5.73 -14.60 8.19
CA TYR A 609 6.49 -14.11 9.32
C TYR A 609 7.56 -13.15 8.86
N VAL A 610 7.68 -12.03 9.55
CA VAL A 610 8.71 -11.02 9.32
C VAL A 610 9.50 -10.76 10.60
N TYR A 611 10.80 -10.97 10.54
CA TYR A 611 11.74 -10.60 11.58
C TYR A 611 12.41 -9.30 11.22
N THR A 612 12.27 -8.27 12.06
CA THR A 612 12.97 -6.99 11.90
C THR A 612 14.00 -6.80 13.01
N TYR A 613 15.10 -6.13 12.68
CA TYR A 613 16.16 -5.87 13.64
C TYR A 613 16.88 -4.55 13.35
N ASN A 614 16.87 -3.65 14.32
CA ASN A 614 17.69 -2.45 14.36
C ASN A 614 19.04 -2.80 14.96
N VAL A 615 20.10 -2.67 14.17
CA VAL A 615 21.44 -3.08 14.59
C VAL A 615 22.00 -2.21 15.71
N ALA A 616 21.70 -0.90 15.71
CA ALA A 616 22.19 0.03 16.72
C ALA A 616 21.50 -0.19 18.07
N ASP A 617 20.17 -0.26 18.07
CA ASP A 617 19.38 -0.40 19.29
C ASP A 617 19.29 -1.84 19.79
N ARG A 618 19.59 -2.83 18.94
CA ARG A 618 19.40 -4.27 19.20
C ARG A 618 17.95 -4.66 19.52
N LEU A 619 17.00 -3.93 18.96
CA LEU A 619 15.56 -4.08 19.13
C LEU A 619 14.91 -4.37 17.77
N ALA A 620 13.61 -4.66 17.76
CA ALA A 620 12.80 -4.64 16.55
C ALA A 620 12.64 -3.22 16.02
N LEU A 621 12.22 -3.09 14.77
CA LEU A 621 11.81 -1.81 14.18
C LEU A 621 10.34 -1.52 14.49
N PRO A 622 9.91 -0.24 14.44
CA PRO A 622 8.52 0.12 14.66
C PRO A 622 7.58 -0.56 13.65
N TYR A 623 6.38 -0.93 14.11
CA TYR A 623 5.36 -1.62 13.30
C TYR A 623 5.83 -2.94 12.69
N SER A 624 6.64 -3.71 13.42
CA SER A 624 7.04 -5.06 13.00
C SER A 624 5.85 -6.01 12.99
N PRO A 625 5.45 -6.57 11.84
CA PRO A 625 4.26 -7.42 11.77
C PRO A 625 4.39 -8.68 12.64
N PRO A 626 3.32 -9.13 13.32
CA PRO A 626 3.27 -10.42 13.96
C PRO A 626 3.21 -11.55 12.91
N ALA A 627 3.57 -12.77 13.30
CA ALA A 627 3.34 -13.94 12.45
C ALA A 627 1.84 -14.18 12.26
N ARG A 628 1.46 -14.57 11.05
CA ARG A 628 0.07 -14.88 10.70
C ARG A 628 -0.02 -16.26 10.05
N LEU A 629 -1.11 -16.97 10.34
CA LEU A 629 -1.47 -18.20 9.68
C LEU A 629 -2.98 -18.19 9.41
N SER A 630 -3.39 -18.59 8.23
CA SER A 630 -4.80 -18.73 7.89
C SER A 630 -5.09 -20.04 7.16
N HIS A 631 -6.21 -20.64 7.50
CA HIS A 631 -6.78 -21.82 6.88
C HIS A 631 -8.12 -21.44 6.27
N ASP A 632 -8.38 -21.83 5.06
CA ASP A 632 -9.65 -21.57 4.37
C ASP A 632 -10.13 -22.89 3.74
N LEU A 633 -11.26 -23.37 4.18
CA LEU A 633 -11.94 -24.50 3.59
C LEU A 633 -13.12 -23.99 2.77
N THR A 634 -13.06 -24.19 1.46
CA THR A 634 -14.06 -23.71 0.53
C THR A 634 -14.78 -24.88 -0.14
N TRP A 635 -16.12 -24.84 -0.07
CA TRP A 635 -17.02 -25.72 -0.81
C TRP A 635 -17.74 -24.92 -1.91
N HIS A 636 -17.64 -25.36 -3.17
CA HIS A 636 -18.14 -24.60 -4.33
C HIS A 636 -18.99 -25.46 -5.29
N PRO A 637 -20.19 -25.92 -4.87
CA PRO A 637 -21.14 -26.59 -5.74
C PRO A 637 -21.76 -25.58 -6.71
N THR A 638 -21.80 -25.91 -7.99
CA THR A 638 -22.37 -25.20 -9.15
C THR A 638 -22.49 -23.65 -9.04
N HIS A 639 -23.43 -23.15 -8.20
CA HIS A 639 -23.73 -21.72 -8.06
C HIS A 639 -23.37 -21.13 -6.68
N TRP A 640 -23.03 -21.99 -5.74
CA TRP A 640 -22.74 -21.60 -4.36
C TRP A 640 -21.25 -21.70 -4.07
N THR A 641 -20.76 -20.80 -3.26
CA THR A 641 -19.45 -20.93 -2.63
C THR A 641 -19.60 -20.67 -1.14
N LEU A 642 -19.23 -21.64 -0.33
CA LEU A 642 -19.17 -21.52 1.11
C LEU A 642 -17.70 -21.59 1.53
N SER A 643 -17.22 -20.62 2.28
CA SER A 643 -15.84 -20.54 2.76
C SER A 643 -15.84 -20.38 4.27
N LEU A 644 -15.13 -21.25 4.97
CA LEU A 644 -14.85 -21.17 6.39
C LEU A 644 -13.36 -20.87 6.58
N LYS A 645 -13.06 -19.65 7.03
CA LYS A 645 -11.69 -19.18 7.20
C LYS A 645 -11.34 -19.04 8.68
N HIS A 646 -10.27 -19.69 9.09
CA HIS A 646 -9.70 -19.56 10.43
C HIS A 646 -8.37 -18.80 10.33
N ARG A 647 -8.24 -17.72 11.11
CA ARG A 647 -7.04 -16.87 11.12
C ARG A 647 -6.42 -16.87 12.51
N ILE A 648 -5.12 -17.08 12.57
CA ILE A 648 -4.31 -17.02 13.79
C ILE A 648 -3.29 -15.91 13.60
N ILE A 649 -3.29 -14.95 14.54
CA ILE A 649 -2.30 -13.87 14.60
C ILE A 649 -1.52 -14.07 15.89
N ALA A 650 -0.22 -14.28 15.78
CA ALA A 650 0.65 -14.54 16.92
C ALA A 650 0.81 -13.28 17.81
N PRO A 651 1.16 -13.42 19.08
CA PRO A 651 1.54 -12.30 19.91
C PRO A 651 2.80 -11.63 19.38
N GLN A 652 2.90 -10.32 19.54
CA GLN A 652 4.10 -9.57 19.19
C GLN A 652 4.78 -9.04 20.46
N HIS A 653 5.86 -9.70 20.84
CA HIS A 653 6.69 -9.31 21.98
C HIS A 653 7.96 -8.56 21.56
N ARG A 654 8.35 -8.72 20.30
CA ARG A 654 9.50 -8.02 19.73
C ARG A 654 9.08 -6.65 19.26
N ILE A 655 9.42 -5.63 20.02
CA ILE A 655 8.95 -4.25 19.86
C ILE A 655 10.13 -3.28 19.71
N ALA A 656 9.86 -2.13 19.11
CA ALA A 656 10.78 -1.01 19.07
C ALA A 656 10.76 -0.22 20.40
N ARG A 657 11.68 0.73 20.53
CA ARG A 657 11.69 1.65 21.66
C ARG A 657 10.37 2.44 21.75
N ASN A 658 9.78 2.53 22.93
CA ASN A 658 8.48 3.16 23.19
C ASN A 658 7.27 2.55 22.44
N GLU A 659 7.36 1.29 22.03
CA GLU A 659 6.20 0.51 21.62
C GLU A 659 5.71 -0.40 22.74
N ALA A 660 4.40 -0.68 22.78
CA ALA A 660 3.82 -1.67 23.66
C ALA A 660 3.72 -3.02 22.95
N PRO A 661 4.01 -4.14 23.64
CA PRO A 661 3.80 -5.46 23.08
C PRO A 661 2.30 -5.74 22.88
N THR A 662 2.00 -6.66 21.98
CA THR A 662 0.65 -7.23 21.82
C THR A 662 0.70 -8.68 22.31
N PRO A 663 0.36 -8.95 23.59
CA PRO A 663 0.70 -10.23 24.23
C PRO A 663 -0.26 -11.37 23.88
N GLY A 664 -1.45 -11.08 23.37
CA GLY A 664 -2.47 -12.09 23.10
C GLY A 664 -2.36 -12.67 21.67
N THR A 665 -2.60 -13.98 21.55
CA THR A 665 -2.87 -14.61 20.26
C THR A 665 -4.31 -14.29 19.85
N ALA A 666 -4.50 -13.76 18.65
CA ALA A 666 -5.83 -13.62 18.08
C ALA A 666 -6.19 -14.88 17.28
N THR A 667 -7.35 -15.45 17.59
CA THR A 667 -7.95 -16.59 16.88
C THR A 667 -9.30 -16.15 16.36
N LEU A 668 -9.43 -16.04 15.05
CA LEU A 668 -10.60 -15.48 14.38
C LEU A 668 -11.18 -16.51 13.42
N LEU A 669 -12.50 -16.63 13.45
CA LEU A 669 -13.24 -17.52 12.54
C LEU A 669 -14.19 -16.67 11.72
N ASP A 670 -14.12 -16.81 10.39
CA ASP A 670 -14.95 -16.10 9.43
C ASP A 670 -15.71 -17.12 8.57
N LEU A 671 -16.96 -16.81 8.21
CA LEU A 671 -17.79 -17.58 7.30
C LEU A 671 -18.24 -16.68 6.15
N ALA A 672 -18.13 -17.16 4.92
CA ALA A 672 -18.68 -16.47 3.77
C ALA A 672 -19.55 -17.41 2.94
N VAL A 673 -20.69 -16.91 2.49
CA VAL A 673 -21.59 -17.59 1.56
C VAL A 673 -21.79 -16.69 0.37
N THR A 674 -21.49 -17.22 -0.81
CA THR A 674 -21.64 -16.51 -2.07
C THR A 674 -22.54 -17.30 -3.02
N TYR A 675 -23.43 -16.61 -3.69
CA TYR A 675 -24.27 -17.14 -4.75
C TYR A 675 -24.00 -16.41 -6.06
N ASP A 676 -23.67 -17.17 -7.10
CA ASP A 676 -23.47 -16.71 -8.48
C ASP A 676 -24.66 -17.11 -9.34
N GLY A 677 -25.30 -16.15 -9.96
CA GLY A 677 -26.45 -16.40 -10.81
C GLY A 677 -26.43 -15.57 -12.09
N GLN A 678 -27.30 -15.94 -13.00
CA GLN A 678 -27.53 -15.23 -14.25
C GLN A 678 -28.99 -14.87 -14.42
N LEU A 679 -29.26 -13.62 -14.77
CA LEU A 679 -30.60 -13.14 -15.11
C LEU A 679 -30.58 -12.54 -16.53
N ARG A 680 -31.15 -13.24 -17.50
CA ARG A 680 -31.06 -12.91 -18.94
C ARG A 680 -29.58 -12.82 -19.38
N GLN A 681 -29.10 -11.61 -19.72
CA GLN A 681 -27.71 -11.34 -20.17
C GLN A 681 -26.83 -10.77 -19.06
N SER A 682 -27.36 -10.62 -17.85
CA SER A 682 -26.66 -10.04 -16.73
C SER A 682 -26.23 -11.12 -15.75
N ASN A 683 -24.98 -11.05 -15.27
CA ASN A 683 -24.49 -11.91 -14.19
C ASN A 683 -24.63 -11.16 -12.87
N TYR A 684 -25.01 -11.87 -11.82
CA TYR A 684 -25.04 -11.30 -10.49
C TYR A 684 -24.36 -12.22 -9.47
N ARG A 685 -23.72 -11.59 -8.49
CA ARG A 685 -23.09 -12.24 -7.34
C ARG A 685 -23.61 -11.60 -6.07
N ILE A 686 -24.09 -12.42 -5.15
CA ILE A 686 -24.51 -11.97 -3.82
C ILE A 686 -23.62 -12.70 -2.80
N SER A 687 -22.93 -11.97 -1.95
CA SER A 687 -22.04 -12.53 -0.94
C SER A 687 -22.38 -11.97 0.44
N LEU A 688 -22.55 -12.87 1.41
CA LEU A 688 -22.72 -12.55 2.83
C LEU A 688 -21.53 -13.14 3.58
N ALA A 689 -20.74 -12.30 4.24
CA ALA A 689 -19.66 -12.72 5.10
C ALA A 689 -19.93 -12.34 6.55
N ILE A 690 -19.62 -13.27 7.47
CA ILE A 690 -19.62 -13.05 8.92
C ILE A 690 -18.17 -13.13 9.35
N GLN A 691 -17.57 -11.99 9.64
CA GLN A 691 -16.20 -11.89 10.12
C GLN A 691 -16.18 -11.95 11.65
N ASN A 692 -15.18 -12.62 12.22
CA ASN A 692 -15.03 -12.82 13.65
C ASN A 692 -16.33 -13.34 14.30
N ILE A 693 -16.83 -14.49 13.83
CA ILE A 693 -18.10 -15.11 14.28
C ILE A 693 -18.17 -15.21 15.81
N LEU A 694 -17.05 -15.55 16.43
CA LEU A 694 -16.94 -15.76 17.88
C LEU A 694 -16.97 -14.45 18.69
N ASN A 695 -16.98 -13.30 18.01
CA ASN A 695 -16.88 -11.98 18.62
C ASN A 695 -15.64 -11.85 19.55
N SER A 696 -14.54 -12.49 19.17
CA SER A 696 -13.30 -12.49 19.92
C SER A 696 -12.74 -11.08 20.04
N ARG A 697 -12.39 -10.69 21.27
CA ARG A 697 -11.66 -9.44 21.51
C ARG A 697 -10.19 -9.66 21.21
N TYR A 698 -9.62 -8.86 20.33
CA TYR A 698 -8.21 -8.95 19.97
C TYR A 698 -7.61 -7.58 19.64
N TYR A 699 -6.29 -7.51 19.68
CA TYR A 699 -5.50 -6.33 19.33
C TYR A 699 -4.62 -6.67 18.13
N ASP A 700 -4.69 -5.85 17.09
CA ASP A 700 -3.75 -5.96 15.99
C ASP A 700 -2.53 -5.10 16.26
N HIS A 701 -1.33 -5.68 16.17
CA HIS A 701 -0.09 -4.94 16.37
C HIS A 701 0.12 -3.86 15.31
N MET A 702 -0.46 -4.03 14.12
CA MET A 702 -0.43 -3.07 13.03
C MET A 702 -1.52 -1.98 13.12
N SER A 703 -2.41 -2.06 14.11
CA SER A 703 -3.45 -1.04 14.29
C SER A 703 -2.87 0.26 14.83
N TYR A 704 -3.24 1.38 14.19
CA TYR A 704 -2.91 2.72 14.68
C TYR A 704 -3.44 2.95 16.11
N TYR A 705 -4.63 2.44 16.43
CA TYR A 705 -5.28 2.59 17.73
C TYR A 705 -4.72 1.68 18.84
N ARG A 706 -3.77 0.80 18.54
CA ARG A 706 -3.07 0.01 19.55
C ARG A 706 -2.45 0.88 20.66
N ARG A 707 -2.01 2.07 20.34
CA ARG A 707 -1.38 3.03 21.26
C ARG A 707 -2.28 3.43 22.43
N VAL A 708 -3.60 3.36 22.23
CA VAL A 708 -4.62 3.71 23.24
C VAL A 708 -5.33 2.48 23.79
N ASN A 709 -4.77 1.29 23.60
CA ASN A 709 -5.36 0.02 24.01
C ASN A 709 -6.76 -0.22 23.45
N LEU A 710 -7.04 0.23 22.24
CA LEU A 710 -8.30 -0.04 21.57
C LEU A 710 -8.23 -1.40 20.87
N PRO A 711 -9.10 -2.36 21.20
CA PRO A 711 -9.20 -3.61 20.44
C PRO A 711 -9.82 -3.36 19.07
N GLU A 712 -9.57 -4.29 18.14
CA GLU A 712 -10.20 -4.29 16.82
C GLU A 712 -11.72 -4.52 16.92
N ALA A 713 -12.41 -4.28 15.80
CA ALA A 713 -13.84 -4.52 15.72
C ALA A 713 -14.19 -5.97 16.06
N GLY A 714 -15.30 -6.17 16.76
CA GLY A 714 -15.85 -7.49 17.04
C GLY A 714 -16.44 -8.13 15.78
N ARG A 715 -17.54 -8.87 15.96
CA ARG A 715 -18.26 -9.49 14.85
C ARG A 715 -18.75 -8.45 13.84
N ASN A 716 -18.54 -8.73 12.55
CA ASN A 716 -19.01 -7.90 11.46
C ASN A 716 -19.75 -8.74 10.41
N LEU A 717 -20.95 -8.30 10.03
CA LEU A 717 -21.67 -8.81 8.88
C LEU A 717 -21.35 -7.91 7.69
N LEU A 718 -20.90 -8.49 6.58
CA LEU A 718 -20.62 -7.79 5.34
C LEU A 718 -21.47 -8.41 4.22
N LEU A 719 -22.39 -7.62 3.67
CA LEU A 719 -23.16 -7.98 2.47
C LEU A 719 -22.60 -7.26 1.28
N THR A 720 -22.36 -7.99 0.18
CA THR A 720 -22.02 -7.39 -1.11
C THR A 720 -22.93 -7.94 -2.21
N ILE A 721 -23.32 -7.08 -3.14
CA ILE A 721 -24.11 -7.41 -4.33
C ILE A 721 -23.38 -6.81 -5.52
N ASN A 722 -23.03 -7.68 -6.48
CA ASN A 722 -22.44 -7.27 -7.74
C ASN A 722 -23.36 -7.68 -8.89
N LEU A 723 -23.59 -6.78 -9.82
CA LEU A 723 -24.34 -7.01 -11.06
C LEU A 723 -23.46 -6.56 -12.24
N SER A 724 -23.35 -7.40 -13.28
CA SER A 724 -22.64 -7.05 -14.52
C SER A 724 -23.51 -7.33 -15.74
N PHE A 725 -23.49 -6.46 -16.75
CA PHE A 725 -24.32 -6.53 -17.98
C PHE A 725 -23.55 -6.09 -19.22
#